data_1cfcd6b61a9445cb18fdd35f3c8104cb
#
_entry.id   1cfcd6b61a9445cb18fdd35f3c8104cb
#
_cell.length_a   1.000
_cell.length_b   1.000
_cell.length_c   1.000
_cell.angle_alpha   90.00
_cell.angle_beta   90.00
_cell.angle_gamma   90.00
#
_symmetry.space_group_name_H-M   'P 1'
#
loop_
_entity.id
_entity.type
_entity.pdbx_description
1 polymer ?
#
loop_
_entity_poly.entity_id
_entity_poly.type
_entity_poly.pdbx_seq_one_letter_code
_entity_poly.pdbx_strand_id
1 'polypeptide(L)'
;MDKAVNRIISAVNAGEKILVYGDYDADGLTATALLVKVFKELGRDVSYYVPNRLVEGYGVHLEVLRKAREAGTSLAITVDCGISALAEARWSGENGLDLIITDHHEPPAEVPQAFALLNPKIPGCEYPFKELAGVGVALKLAQALLEAAGRGSVAWQRYLDLACLGTVADIVPLHGENRILVKHGLQVLARTKSPGLEALMSSSGIKKEDLGPREVGFGLAPRLNAAGRIGSPDLALKLLLTDNTEEAWELACVLNKGNQERQRIESAVLGEALGFLEERPDMGQSRIITLASENWHPGVIGIVASRLTERFYRPVFLLSLEGDEGKGSARSIPGFNIHQALSYCQKHLLDFGGHEMAAGFAIKRSNIESFYEELKIYAEKVLGDRKLMPLLDVDGFIDITQVSEELVNEIIKLSPYGHANPYPLLACRKATLVESRGVGKGAAHLKLRLRTDAADLDGIGFNLGAYAEVLAAAESVDIAFVPGMNEYNGRRSVQIEVKDFGNPALLDGLEQLQEGTLSVKDGIGEELFIPDFVLGKFKDLNNGRYSNRAALSSRIQDVELIDRRNSGDRPTLLARLASAGDFTLVVASCAYQVIELAHHIKLARPDLKGKVACCYQRNQKHKESVLTALCETGEAVVLVATPEAASQACFSAGQVLLYNLPYDLQSINASIEHIAPGGRLHFLCSDEDFQDNLLGLESMLPGREYLASIYHLLRREKKEYLTADLKLLRTAMVGAGFIHMGACTLKVAFTVLSELGLLNFETKDDFVRFHLLPAPAVKKDLFQSPTYKFLYGIKEDSISFMRKFLNEPVNNLLLF
;
A
#
# COMPACT_ATOMS: atom_id res chain seq x y z
N MET A 1 -24.21 0.53 27.48
CA MET A 1 -25.46 0.51 26.72
C MET A 1 -26.65 0.83 27.65
N ASP A 2 -26.94 0.08 28.71
CA ASP A 2 -28.14 0.20 29.59
C ASP A 2 -28.39 1.61 30.13
N LYS A 3 -27.29 2.29 30.57
CA LYS A 3 -27.41 3.68 31.08
C LYS A 3 -27.95 4.63 30.00
N ALA A 4 -27.51 4.48 28.75
CA ALA A 4 -27.98 5.27 27.63
C ALA A 4 -29.43 4.95 27.29
N VAL A 5 -29.78 3.67 27.15
CA VAL A 5 -31.13 3.21 26.83
C VAL A 5 -32.13 3.69 27.90
N ASN A 6 -31.85 3.47 29.16
CA ASN A 6 -32.73 3.90 30.27
C ASN A 6 -32.97 5.40 30.28
N ARG A 7 -31.92 6.20 30.02
CA ARG A 7 -32.05 7.66 29.94
C ARG A 7 -32.92 8.11 28.74
N ILE A 8 -32.68 7.50 27.59
CA ILE A 8 -33.45 7.79 26.37
C ILE A 8 -34.92 7.41 26.53
N ILE A 9 -35.22 6.21 27.04
CA ILE A 9 -36.58 5.77 27.27
C ILE A 9 -37.28 6.68 28.29
N SER A 10 -36.58 7.10 29.35
CA SER A 10 -37.12 8.07 30.30
C SER A 10 -37.47 9.41 29.62
N ALA A 11 -36.56 9.94 28.77
CA ALA A 11 -36.84 11.16 28.02
C ALA A 11 -38.01 11.04 27.05
N VAL A 12 -38.10 9.91 26.34
CA VAL A 12 -39.22 9.58 25.45
C VAL A 12 -40.55 9.58 26.23
N ASN A 13 -40.58 8.89 27.36
CA ASN A 13 -41.79 8.80 28.19
C ASN A 13 -42.19 10.12 28.83
N ALA A 14 -41.20 10.92 29.26
CA ALA A 14 -41.43 12.23 29.89
C ALA A 14 -41.72 13.36 28.89
N GLY A 15 -41.60 13.13 27.61
CA GLY A 15 -41.86 14.15 26.61
C GLY A 15 -40.74 15.19 26.50
N GLU A 16 -39.54 14.85 26.90
CA GLU A 16 -38.39 15.76 26.86
C GLU A 16 -37.97 16.11 25.41
N LYS A 17 -37.40 17.30 25.22
CA LYS A 17 -36.81 17.68 23.94
C LYS A 17 -35.44 17.00 23.79
N ILE A 18 -35.27 16.30 22.68
CA ILE A 18 -34.06 15.55 22.35
C ILE A 18 -33.43 16.14 21.09
N LEU A 19 -32.10 16.27 21.09
CA LEU A 19 -31.29 16.63 19.93
C LEU A 19 -30.45 15.41 19.49
N VAL A 20 -30.53 15.06 18.22
CA VAL A 20 -29.56 14.15 17.56
C VAL A 20 -28.55 15.01 16.83
N TYR A 21 -27.27 14.90 17.21
CA TYR A 21 -26.16 15.68 16.67
C TYR A 21 -25.27 14.72 15.83
N GLY A 22 -25.24 14.88 14.51
CA GLY A 22 -24.49 14.02 13.59
C GLY A 22 -23.21 14.66 13.04
N ASP A 23 -22.52 13.88 12.20
CA ASP A 23 -21.45 14.39 11.34
C ASP A 23 -21.95 14.61 9.90
N TYR A 24 -21.17 15.36 9.12
CA TYR A 24 -21.52 15.83 7.77
C TYR A 24 -21.27 14.82 6.65
N ASP A 25 -20.59 13.71 6.91
CA ASP A 25 -20.33 12.67 5.91
C ASP A 25 -21.43 11.61 5.85
N ALA A 26 -21.32 10.67 4.93
CA ALA A 26 -22.36 9.67 4.71
C ALA A 26 -22.59 8.75 5.91
N ASP A 27 -21.57 8.48 6.73
CA ASP A 27 -21.73 7.69 7.96
C ASP A 27 -22.54 8.47 9.00
N GLY A 28 -22.11 9.70 9.34
CA GLY A 28 -22.83 10.56 10.27
C GLY A 28 -24.24 10.88 9.80
N LEU A 29 -24.44 11.15 8.50
CA LEU A 29 -25.76 11.40 7.93
C LEU A 29 -26.71 10.19 8.04
N THR A 30 -26.22 8.99 7.73
CA THR A 30 -27.03 7.75 7.84
C THR A 30 -27.30 7.38 9.29
N ALA A 31 -26.32 7.58 10.20
CA ALA A 31 -26.49 7.39 11.64
C ALA A 31 -27.54 8.35 12.22
N THR A 32 -27.49 9.63 11.83
CA THR A 32 -28.47 10.64 12.22
C THR A 32 -29.87 10.27 11.70
N ALA A 33 -30.00 9.96 10.40
CA ALA A 33 -31.27 9.58 9.81
C ALA A 33 -31.86 8.34 10.47
N LEU A 34 -31.01 7.34 10.80
CA LEU A 34 -31.41 6.12 11.49
C LEU A 34 -32.03 6.43 12.85
N LEU A 35 -31.35 7.19 13.72
CA LEU A 35 -31.87 7.52 15.04
C LEU A 35 -33.11 8.40 14.98
N VAL A 36 -33.17 9.39 14.10
CA VAL A 36 -34.38 10.23 13.90
C VAL A 36 -35.58 9.37 13.51
N LYS A 37 -35.41 8.40 12.58
CA LYS A 37 -36.47 7.45 12.20
C LYS A 37 -36.87 6.53 13.35
N VAL A 38 -35.92 6.08 14.18
CA VAL A 38 -36.20 5.27 15.37
C VAL A 38 -37.00 6.07 16.38
N PHE A 39 -36.68 7.33 16.66
CA PHE A 39 -37.47 8.18 17.54
C PHE A 39 -38.89 8.42 17.01
N LYS A 40 -39.04 8.64 15.71
CA LYS A 40 -40.35 8.74 15.05
C LYS A 40 -41.20 7.46 15.28
N GLU A 41 -40.58 6.26 15.16
CA GLU A 41 -41.24 4.98 15.47
C GLU A 41 -41.63 4.84 16.95
N LEU A 42 -40.82 5.43 17.85
CA LEU A 42 -41.15 5.52 19.28
C LEU A 42 -42.19 6.59 19.61
N GLY A 43 -42.78 7.26 18.60
CA GLY A 43 -43.79 8.29 18.74
C GLY A 43 -43.27 9.65 19.18
N ARG A 44 -41.99 9.94 18.85
CA ARG A 44 -41.30 11.20 19.21
C ARG A 44 -40.71 11.86 18.01
N ASP A 45 -41.03 13.12 17.81
CA ASP A 45 -40.27 14.00 16.94
C ASP A 45 -39.07 14.58 17.73
N VAL A 46 -37.89 14.49 17.17
CA VAL A 46 -36.65 14.99 17.73
C VAL A 46 -36.05 16.04 16.82
N SER A 47 -35.34 17.00 17.39
CA SER A 47 -34.50 17.91 16.58
C SER A 47 -33.19 17.22 16.17
N TYR A 48 -32.65 17.63 15.05
CA TYR A 48 -31.35 17.16 14.60
C TYR A 48 -30.46 18.30 14.17
N TYR A 49 -29.16 18.09 14.20
CA TYR A 49 -28.16 19.04 13.73
C TYR A 49 -26.99 18.30 13.08
N VAL A 50 -26.48 18.86 11.97
CA VAL A 50 -25.29 18.39 11.26
C VAL A 50 -24.41 19.61 10.97
N PRO A 51 -23.15 19.62 11.41
CA PRO A 51 -22.28 20.77 11.22
C PRO A 51 -21.89 20.96 9.74
N ASN A 52 -21.61 22.20 9.35
CA ASN A 52 -21.08 22.48 8.02
C ASN A 52 -19.55 22.39 8.05
N ARG A 53 -19.00 21.41 7.32
CA ARG A 53 -17.54 21.16 7.26
C ARG A 53 -16.70 22.39 6.93
N LEU A 54 -17.17 23.24 6.01
CA LEU A 54 -16.40 24.39 5.51
C LEU A 54 -16.37 25.54 6.49
N VAL A 55 -17.46 25.71 7.27
CA VAL A 55 -17.67 26.84 8.18
C VAL A 55 -17.28 26.46 9.62
N GLU A 56 -17.73 25.30 10.08
CA GLU A 56 -17.62 24.87 11.48
C GLU A 56 -16.54 23.84 11.72
N GLY A 57 -16.19 23.04 10.71
CA GLY A 57 -15.22 21.94 10.83
C GLY A 57 -15.86 20.65 11.31
N TYR A 58 -15.04 19.76 11.88
CA TYR A 58 -15.43 18.46 12.44
C TYR A 58 -15.63 18.53 13.95
N GLY A 59 -16.56 17.72 14.44
CA GLY A 59 -16.75 17.50 15.87
C GLY A 59 -17.96 18.19 16.47
N VAL A 60 -18.09 18.14 17.77
CA VAL A 60 -19.20 18.73 18.52
C VAL A 60 -18.89 20.19 18.83
N HIS A 61 -19.81 21.09 18.52
CA HIS A 61 -19.63 22.52 18.74
C HIS A 61 -20.42 23.02 19.96
N LEU A 62 -19.72 23.58 20.94
CA LEU A 62 -20.30 24.05 22.18
C LEU A 62 -21.45 25.04 21.98
N GLU A 63 -21.34 25.91 20.99
CA GLU A 63 -22.36 26.93 20.70
C GLU A 63 -23.70 26.30 20.24
N VAL A 64 -23.65 25.19 19.54
CA VAL A 64 -24.84 24.45 19.14
C VAL A 64 -25.54 23.82 20.35
N LEU A 65 -24.75 23.20 21.25
CA LEU A 65 -25.29 22.64 22.50
C LEU A 65 -25.89 23.73 23.39
N ARG A 66 -25.31 24.94 23.47
CA ARG A 66 -25.87 26.11 24.20
C ARG A 66 -27.22 26.49 23.63
N LYS A 67 -27.30 26.69 22.33
CA LYS A 67 -28.57 27.07 21.67
C LYS A 67 -29.63 25.98 21.85
N ALA A 68 -29.26 24.71 21.77
CA ALA A 68 -30.18 23.62 22.03
C ALA A 68 -30.70 23.62 23.46
N ARG A 69 -29.80 23.87 24.43
CA ARG A 69 -30.20 23.97 25.86
C ARG A 69 -31.11 25.15 26.12
N GLU A 70 -30.83 26.32 25.55
CA GLU A 70 -31.67 27.51 25.63
C GLU A 70 -33.05 27.28 25.02
N ALA A 71 -33.13 26.46 23.94
CA ALA A 71 -34.39 26.04 23.35
C ALA A 71 -35.14 24.97 24.17
N GLY A 72 -34.58 24.56 25.33
CA GLY A 72 -35.19 23.63 26.28
C GLY A 72 -34.87 22.15 26.04
N THR A 73 -33.83 21.83 25.25
CA THR A 73 -33.31 20.47 25.09
C THR A 73 -32.71 20.00 26.42
N SER A 74 -33.07 18.82 26.88
CA SER A 74 -32.55 18.18 28.09
C SER A 74 -31.64 16.99 27.79
N LEU A 75 -31.71 16.44 26.60
CA LEU A 75 -30.89 15.30 26.15
C LEU A 75 -30.33 15.56 24.75
N ALA A 76 -29.01 15.48 24.61
CA ALA A 76 -28.35 15.46 23.32
C ALA A 76 -27.67 14.10 23.10
N ILE A 77 -27.76 13.58 21.87
CA ILE A 77 -27.16 12.30 21.46
C ILE A 77 -26.30 12.57 20.24
N THR A 78 -24.97 12.39 20.38
CA THR A 78 -24.10 12.50 19.21
C THR A 78 -24.02 11.17 18.48
N VAL A 79 -23.86 11.22 17.18
CA VAL A 79 -23.64 10.05 16.34
C VAL A 79 -22.45 10.29 15.42
N ASP A 80 -21.53 9.35 15.39
CA ASP A 80 -20.33 9.40 14.56
C ASP A 80 -19.36 10.56 14.89
N CYS A 81 -19.47 11.10 16.07
CA CYS A 81 -18.59 12.17 16.58
C CYS A 81 -18.70 12.29 18.11
N GLY A 82 -17.72 13.00 18.69
CA GLY A 82 -17.80 13.40 20.08
C GLY A 82 -16.82 12.71 21.02
N ILE A 83 -16.07 11.68 20.60
CA ILE A 83 -15.10 11.00 21.47
C ILE A 83 -14.00 11.94 22.00
N SER A 84 -13.73 13.03 21.33
CA SER A 84 -12.75 14.06 21.72
C SER A 84 -13.37 15.31 22.37
N ALA A 85 -14.70 15.37 22.53
CA ALA A 85 -15.45 16.55 23.00
C ALA A 85 -15.41 16.73 24.52
N LEU A 86 -14.20 16.94 25.08
CA LEU A 86 -13.97 17.06 26.54
C LEU A 86 -14.65 18.29 27.15
N ALA A 87 -14.48 19.44 26.50
CA ALA A 87 -15.02 20.73 26.98
C ALA A 87 -16.54 20.75 26.87
N GLU A 88 -17.08 20.24 25.77
CA GLU A 88 -18.51 20.18 25.47
C GLU A 88 -19.23 19.23 26.43
N ALA A 89 -18.65 18.08 26.75
CA ALA A 89 -19.22 17.15 27.71
C ALA A 89 -19.24 17.69 29.13
N ARG A 90 -18.17 18.38 29.54
CA ARG A 90 -18.06 19.05 30.85
C ARG A 90 -19.14 20.14 30.94
N TRP A 91 -19.18 21.04 29.96
CA TRP A 91 -20.15 22.12 29.93
C TRP A 91 -21.61 21.58 29.98
N SER A 92 -21.91 20.52 29.21
CA SER A 92 -23.24 19.90 29.18
C SER A 92 -23.66 19.41 30.57
N GLY A 93 -22.77 18.69 31.28
CA GLY A 93 -23.04 18.21 32.64
C GLY A 93 -23.28 19.36 33.64
N GLU A 94 -22.49 20.43 33.56
CA GLU A 94 -22.63 21.61 34.42
C GLU A 94 -23.91 22.43 34.17
N ASN A 95 -24.47 22.34 32.92
CA ASN A 95 -25.63 23.15 32.53
C ASN A 95 -26.92 22.33 32.40
N GLY A 96 -26.95 21.10 32.92
CA GLY A 96 -28.14 20.25 32.96
C GLY A 96 -28.63 19.79 31.57
N LEU A 97 -27.69 19.55 30.64
CA LEU A 97 -27.90 18.89 29.36
C LEU A 97 -27.26 17.54 29.43
N ASP A 98 -28.04 16.47 29.51
CA ASP A 98 -27.47 15.13 29.43
C ASP A 98 -26.91 14.86 28.03
N LEU A 99 -25.63 14.51 27.95
CA LEU A 99 -24.96 14.22 26.69
C LEU A 99 -24.67 12.71 26.60
N ILE A 100 -25.21 12.05 25.59
CA ILE A 100 -24.88 10.67 25.23
C ILE A 100 -24.03 10.75 23.97
N ILE A 101 -22.81 10.23 24.05
CA ILE A 101 -21.89 10.18 22.90
C ILE A 101 -21.95 8.77 22.31
N THR A 102 -22.23 8.66 20.99
CA THR A 102 -22.02 7.45 20.22
C THR A 102 -21.02 7.72 19.11
N ASP A 103 -19.92 7.00 19.11
CA ASP A 103 -18.78 7.23 18.23
C ASP A 103 -18.02 5.94 17.97
N HIS A 104 -17.15 5.91 16.96
CA HIS A 104 -16.31 4.77 16.61
C HIS A 104 -14.84 5.19 16.36
N HIS A 105 -14.55 6.48 16.39
CA HIS A 105 -13.20 6.99 16.22
C HIS A 105 -12.28 6.57 17.39
N GLU A 106 -10.96 6.63 17.16
CA GLU A 106 -9.98 6.31 18.19
C GLU A 106 -10.10 7.26 19.37
N PRO A 107 -10.25 6.74 20.60
CA PRO A 107 -10.36 7.59 21.77
C PRO A 107 -9.03 8.29 22.09
N PRO A 108 -9.05 9.56 22.50
CA PRO A 108 -7.88 10.23 23.05
C PRO A 108 -7.47 9.64 24.41
N ALA A 109 -6.31 10.06 24.92
CA ALA A 109 -5.83 9.61 26.22
C ALA A 109 -6.79 9.92 27.39
N GLU A 110 -7.51 11.05 27.32
CA GLU A 110 -8.58 11.43 28.22
C GLU A 110 -9.91 11.40 27.43
N VAL A 111 -10.88 10.64 27.90
CA VAL A 111 -12.20 10.52 27.28
C VAL A 111 -13.22 11.48 27.92
N PRO A 112 -14.22 12.00 27.16
CA PRO A 112 -15.25 12.90 27.69
C PRO A 112 -16.05 12.28 28.82
N GLN A 113 -16.30 13.06 29.86
CA GLN A 113 -17.19 12.67 30.97
C GLN A 113 -18.66 13.00 30.61
N ALA A 114 -19.19 12.30 29.61
CA ALA A 114 -20.58 12.41 29.19
C ALA A 114 -21.53 11.60 30.12
N PHE A 115 -22.84 11.84 30.01
CA PHE A 115 -23.82 11.03 30.72
C PHE A 115 -23.68 9.54 30.39
N ALA A 116 -23.49 9.21 29.12
CA ALA A 116 -23.11 7.89 28.65
C ALA A 116 -22.21 7.99 27.43
N LEU A 117 -21.28 7.05 27.29
CA LEU A 117 -20.29 7.01 26.22
C LEU A 117 -20.30 5.61 25.57
N LEU A 118 -20.70 5.56 24.31
CA LEU A 118 -20.82 4.34 23.51
C LEU A 118 -19.81 4.39 22.36
N ASN A 119 -18.66 3.78 22.57
CA ASN A 119 -17.64 3.58 21.56
C ASN A 119 -16.94 2.25 21.80
N PRO A 120 -16.91 1.33 20.82
CA PRO A 120 -16.32 0.01 20.98
C PRO A 120 -14.83 0.03 21.32
N LYS A 121 -14.10 1.10 20.93
CA LYS A 121 -12.65 1.22 21.05
C LYS A 121 -12.16 1.77 22.40
N ILE A 122 -13.09 2.20 23.27
CA ILE A 122 -12.70 2.70 24.60
C ILE A 122 -11.98 1.61 25.38
N PRO A 123 -10.87 1.93 26.06
CA PRO A 123 -10.18 0.97 26.93
C PRO A 123 -11.14 0.37 27.97
N GLY A 124 -11.14 -0.97 28.08
CA GLY A 124 -12.03 -1.70 28.97
C GLY A 124 -13.45 -1.97 28.44
N CYS A 125 -13.80 -1.51 27.22
CA CYS A 125 -15.07 -1.88 26.61
C CYS A 125 -15.10 -3.38 26.26
N GLU A 126 -16.10 -4.10 26.77
CA GLU A 126 -16.25 -5.54 26.56
C GLU A 126 -16.92 -5.91 25.23
N TYR A 127 -17.38 -4.91 24.44
CA TYR A 127 -17.96 -5.20 23.13
C TYR A 127 -16.94 -5.88 22.23
N PRO A 128 -17.23 -7.07 21.69
CA PRO A 128 -16.19 -7.91 21.07
C PRO A 128 -15.68 -7.37 19.73
N PHE A 129 -16.51 -6.64 18.98
CA PHE A 129 -16.15 -6.14 17.66
C PHE A 129 -15.85 -4.64 17.70
N LYS A 130 -14.58 -4.26 17.48
CA LYS A 130 -14.09 -2.89 17.65
C LYS A 130 -14.25 -2.02 16.41
N GLU A 131 -14.47 -2.60 15.25
CA GLU A 131 -14.39 -1.97 13.94
C GLU A 131 -15.76 -1.52 13.36
N LEU A 132 -16.77 -1.34 14.22
CA LEU A 132 -18.06 -0.78 13.77
C LEU A 132 -17.86 0.64 13.21
N ALA A 133 -18.58 0.99 12.13
CA ALA A 133 -18.76 2.37 11.71
C ALA A 133 -19.68 3.14 12.69
N GLY A 134 -19.73 4.47 12.60
CA GLY A 134 -20.60 5.30 13.44
C GLY A 134 -22.08 4.91 13.32
N VAL A 135 -22.57 4.65 12.11
CA VAL A 135 -23.93 4.12 11.90
C VAL A 135 -24.12 2.73 12.51
N GLY A 136 -23.06 1.91 12.54
CA GLY A 136 -23.09 0.61 13.20
C GLY A 136 -23.31 0.73 14.71
N VAL A 137 -22.64 1.69 15.37
CA VAL A 137 -22.85 2.00 16.78
C VAL A 137 -24.25 2.54 17.02
N ALA A 138 -24.73 3.45 16.15
CA ALA A 138 -26.09 3.97 16.19
C ALA A 138 -27.13 2.86 15.99
N LEU A 139 -26.89 1.89 15.12
CA LEU A 139 -27.76 0.72 14.92
C LEU A 139 -27.84 -0.16 16.18
N LYS A 140 -26.73 -0.35 16.91
CA LYS A 140 -26.75 -1.09 18.19
C LYS A 140 -27.55 -0.37 19.25
N LEU A 141 -27.46 0.95 19.32
CA LEU A 141 -28.30 1.74 20.20
C LEU A 141 -29.77 1.63 19.78
N ALA A 142 -30.08 1.72 18.49
CA ALA A 142 -31.43 1.55 17.95
C ALA A 142 -32.01 0.17 18.28
N GLN A 143 -31.24 -0.90 18.13
CA GLN A 143 -31.61 -2.25 18.52
C GLN A 143 -32.03 -2.30 19.99
N ALA A 144 -31.19 -1.82 20.89
CA ALA A 144 -31.47 -1.84 22.31
C ALA A 144 -32.68 -1.00 22.70
N LEU A 145 -32.88 0.16 22.05
CA LEU A 145 -34.04 1.03 22.26
C LEU A 145 -35.34 0.38 21.81
N LEU A 146 -35.38 -0.25 20.63
CA LEU A 146 -36.57 -0.90 20.10
C LEU A 146 -36.95 -2.14 20.92
N GLU A 147 -35.97 -2.91 21.40
CA GLU A 147 -36.19 -4.02 22.32
C GLU A 147 -36.77 -3.54 23.67
N ALA A 148 -36.16 -2.52 24.28
CA ALA A 148 -36.64 -1.93 25.54
C ALA A 148 -38.04 -1.31 25.41
N ALA A 149 -38.41 -0.79 24.24
CA ALA A 149 -39.74 -0.27 23.94
C ALA A 149 -40.73 -1.36 23.51
N GLY A 150 -40.38 -2.65 23.55
CA GLY A 150 -41.27 -3.76 23.22
C GLY A 150 -41.65 -3.87 21.75
N ARG A 151 -40.84 -3.31 20.82
CA ARG A 151 -41.13 -3.34 19.38
C ARG A 151 -40.68 -4.66 18.71
N GLY A 152 -40.05 -5.56 19.46
CA GLY A 152 -39.60 -6.88 19.03
C GLY A 152 -38.11 -6.91 18.66
N SER A 153 -37.51 -8.09 18.84
CA SER A 153 -36.04 -8.29 18.72
C SER A 153 -35.45 -8.14 17.31
N VAL A 154 -36.30 -8.06 16.28
CA VAL A 154 -35.87 -7.93 14.86
C VAL A 154 -36.32 -6.62 14.21
N ALA A 155 -36.96 -5.71 14.96
CA ALA A 155 -37.49 -4.46 14.42
C ALA A 155 -36.41 -3.56 13.82
N TRP A 156 -35.19 -3.59 14.36
CA TRP A 156 -34.02 -2.85 13.90
C TRP A 156 -33.54 -3.24 12.51
N GLN A 157 -33.85 -4.46 12.02
CA GLN A 157 -33.38 -4.96 10.73
C GLN A 157 -33.85 -4.11 9.54
N ARG A 158 -34.96 -3.38 9.68
CA ARG A 158 -35.47 -2.46 8.65
C ARG A 158 -34.55 -1.29 8.36
N TYR A 159 -33.62 -0.95 9.28
CA TYR A 159 -32.66 0.13 9.16
C TYR A 159 -31.30 -0.34 8.64
N LEU A 160 -31.20 -1.63 8.22
CA LEU A 160 -29.97 -2.17 7.64
C LEU A 160 -29.59 -1.53 6.30
N ASP A 161 -30.54 -0.94 5.58
CA ASP A 161 -30.27 -0.15 4.37
C ASP A 161 -29.38 1.08 4.69
N LEU A 162 -29.75 1.86 5.71
CA LEU A 162 -28.95 3.00 6.18
C LEU A 162 -27.61 2.53 6.78
N ALA A 163 -27.64 1.49 7.60
CA ALA A 163 -26.43 0.94 8.21
C ALA A 163 -25.43 0.43 7.17
N CYS A 164 -25.91 -0.24 6.12
CA CYS A 164 -25.07 -0.67 4.99
C CYS A 164 -24.45 0.52 4.27
N LEU A 165 -25.24 1.55 3.99
CA LEU A 165 -24.80 2.73 3.26
C LEU A 165 -23.68 3.47 4.01
N GLY A 166 -23.84 3.72 5.32
CA GLY A 166 -22.81 4.39 6.13
C GLY A 166 -21.58 3.51 6.33
N THR A 167 -21.76 2.23 6.69
CA THR A 167 -20.65 1.28 6.88
C THR A 167 -19.73 1.16 5.65
N VAL A 168 -20.31 1.10 4.43
CA VAL A 168 -19.53 1.05 3.19
C VAL A 168 -18.90 2.41 2.89
N ALA A 169 -19.61 3.52 3.18
CA ALA A 169 -19.13 4.87 2.89
C ALA A 169 -17.95 5.29 3.76
N ASP A 170 -17.90 4.82 5.00
CA ASP A 170 -16.82 5.10 5.96
C ASP A 170 -15.56 4.24 5.73
N ILE A 171 -15.63 3.24 4.84
CA ILE A 171 -14.49 2.39 4.45
C ILE A 171 -13.93 1.61 5.67
N VAL A 172 -14.75 1.28 6.65
CA VAL A 172 -14.36 0.38 7.74
C VAL A 172 -14.12 -1.05 7.24
N PRO A 173 -13.30 -1.87 7.96
CA PRO A 173 -13.02 -3.24 7.58
C PRO A 173 -14.29 -4.08 7.36
N LEU A 174 -14.45 -4.68 6.16
CA LEU A 174 -15.60 -5.55 5.83
C LEU A 174 -15.35 -7.00 6.25
N HIS A 175 -15.04 -7.19 7.53
CA HIS A 175 -15.01 -8.51 8.17
C HIS A 175 -15.92 -8.54 9.40
N GLY A 176 -16.06 -9.69 10.04
CA GLY A 176 -16.85 -9.84 11.25
C GLY A 176 -18.26 -9.27 11.12
N GLU A 177 -18.65 -8.41 12.06
CA GLU A 177 -19.97 -7.84 12.13
C GLU A 177 -20.28 -6.87 10.99
N ASN A 178 -19.34 -6.02 10.57
CA ASN A 178 -19.53 -5.12 9.43
C ASN A 178 -19.90 -5.89 8.15
N ARG A 179 -19.22 -7.03 7.90
CA ARG A 179 -19.53 -7.87 6.74
C ARG A 179 -20.95 -8.44 6.81
N ILE A 180 -21.41 -8.84 8.00
CA ILE A 180 -22.77 -9.33 8.23
C ILE A 180 -23.78 -8.20 7.98
N LEU A 181 -23.55 -7.02 8.55
CA LEU A 181 -24.42 -5.85 8.39
C LEU A 181 -24.53 -5.45 6.91
N VAL A 182 -23.40 -5.38 6.20
CA VAL A 182 -23.39 -5.02 4.77
C VAL A 182 -24.06 -6.11 3.92
N LYS A 183 -23.77 -7.40 4.17
CA LYS A 183 -24.39 -8.51 3.43
C LYS A 183 -25.92 -8.48 3.48
N HIS A 184 -26.49 -8.32 4.67
CA HIS A 184 -27.93 -8.27 4.84
C HIS A 184 -28.49 -6.89 4.48
N GLY A 185 -27.73 -5.83 4.74
CA GLY A 185 -28.13 -4.46 4.41
C GLY A 185 -28.25 -4.20 2.91
N LEU A 186 -27.40 -4.79 2.08
CA LEU A 186 -27.54 -4.74 0.61
C LEU A 186 -28.85 -5.37 0.15
N GLN A 187 -29.29 -6.45 0.78
CA GLN A 187 -30.57 -7.10 0.46
C GLN A 187 -31.77 -6.22 0.87
N VAL A 188 -31.66 -5.52 2.02
CA VAL A 188 -32.69 -4.58 2.48
C VAL A 188 -32.71 -3.35 1.59
N LEU A 189 -31.53 -2.80 1.24
CA LEU A 189 -31.40 -1.65 0.34
C LEU A 189 -31.97 -1.92 -1.06
N ALA A 190 -31.74 -3.13 -1.62
CA ALA A 190 -32.32 -3.52 -2.90
C ALA A 190 -33.86 -3.58 -2.86
N ARG A 191 -34.46 -3.76 -1.69
CA ARG A 191 -35.93 -3.84 -1.47
C ARG A 191 -36.47 -2.63 -0.74
N THR A 192 -35.65 -1.61 -0.53
CA THR A 192 -36.08 -0.42 0.21
C THR A 192 -37.28 0.25 -0.45
N LYS A 193 -38.14 0.81 0.38
CA LYS A 193 -39.28 1.65 -0.02
C LYS A 193 -39.09 3.09 0.44
N SER A 194 -37.88 3.44 0.95
CA SER A 194 -37.57 4.81 1.31
C SER A 194 -37.52 5.66 0.06
N PRO A 195 -38.40 6.68 -0.08
CA PRO A 195 -38.39 7.55 -1.27
C PRO A 195 -37.01 8.17 -1.54
N GLY A 196 -36.32 8.59 -0.47
CA GLY A 196 -34.98 9.19 -0.59
C GLY A 196 -33.93 8.22 -1.15
N LEU A 197 -33.88 6.97 -0.67
CA LEU A 197 -32.93 5.98 -1.18
C LEU A 197 -33.29 5.53 -2.61
N GLU A 198 -34.56 5.38 -2.95
CA GLU A 198 -35.00 5.07 -4.32
C GLU A 198 -34.63 6.20 -5.29
N ALA A 199 -34.87 7.45 -4.91
CA ALA A 199 -34.50 8.60 -5.73
C ALA A 199 -32.96 8.73 -5.89
N LEU A 200 -32.20 8.47 -4.83
CA LEU A 200 -30.75 8.48 -4.89
C LEU A 200 -30.19 7.43 -5.85
N MET A 201 -30.71 6.18 -5.79
CA MET A 201 -30.33 5.11 -6.75
C MET A 201 -30.69 5.48 -8.17
N SER A 202 -31.93 5.94 -8.40
CA SER A 202 -32.42 6.30 -9.74
C SER A 202 -31.64 7.45 -10.36
N SER A 203 -31.36 8.52 -9.60
CA SER A 203 -30.60 9.68 -10.06
C SER A 203 -29.14 9.34 -10.33
N SER A 204 -28.60 8.29 -9.72
CA SER A 204 -27.24 7.78 -9.94
C SER A 204 -27.15 6.76 -11.09
N GLY A 205 -28.28 6.32 -11.65
CA GLY A 205 -28.32 5.29 -12.68
C GLY A 205 -28.02 3.87 -12.18
N ILE A 206 -28.10 3.65 -10.85
CA ILE A 206 -27.83 2.34 -10.24
C ILE A 206 -29.15 1.55 -10.20
N LYS A 207 -29.10 0.35 -10.75
CA LYS A 207 -30.22 -0.59 -10.67
C LYS A 207 -30.17 -1.40 -9.39
N LYS A 208 -31.33 -1.73 -8.85
CA LYS A 208 -31.44 -2.49 -7.58
C LYS A 208 -30.80 -3.89 -7.67
N GLU A 209 -30.81 -4.47 -8.87
CA GLU A 209 -30.22 -5.78 -9.17
C GLU A 209 -28.68 -5.78 -9.14
N ASP A 210 -28.07 -4.63 -9.42
CA ASP A 210 -26.62 -4.46 -9.50
C ASP A 210 -25.98 -3.99 -8.19
N LEU A 211 -26.78 -3.85 -7.11
CA LEU A 211 -26.31 -3.31 -5.85
C LEU A 211 -25.27 -4.21 -5.18
N GLY A 212 -24.07 -3.65 -5.01
CA GLY A 212 -22.98 -4.20 -4.25
C GLY A 212 -22.23 -3.10 -3.49
N PRO A 213 -21.20 -3.46 -2.71
CA PRO A 213 -20.40 -2.46 -2.00
C PRO A 213 -19.78 -1.41 -2.92
N ARG A 214 -19.44 -1.77 -4.16
CA ARG A 214 -18.89 -0.85 -5.15
C ARG A 214 -19.91 0.23 -5.56
N GLU A 215 -21.15 -0.17 -5.87
CA GLU A 215 -22.22 0.76 -6.25
C GLU A 215 -22.59 1.67 -5.08
N VAL A 216 -22.55 1.16 -3.86
CA VAL A 216 -22.74 1.98 -2.65
C VAL A 216 -21.56 2.94 -2.47
N GLY A 217 -20.32 2.47 -2.46
CA GLY A 217 -19.13 3.26 -2.15
C GLY A 217 -18.77 4.28 -3.24
N PHE A 218 -18.95 3.96 -4.51
CA PHE A 218 -18.61 4.83 -5.65
C PHE A 218 -19.82 5.50 -6.31
N GLY A 219 -21.01 4.98 -6.06
CA GLY A 219 -22.25 5.52 -6.60
C GLY A 219 -23.05 6.34 -5.61
N LEU A 220 -23.54 5.75 -4.53
CA LEU A 220 -24.45 6.42 -3.59
C LEU A 220 -23.73 7.35 -2.62
N ALA A 221 -22.74 6.84 -1.89
CA ALA A 221 -22.01 7.57 -0.86
C ALA A 221 -21.36 8.87 -1.36
N PRO A 222 -20.73 8.95 -2.55
CA PRO A 222 -20.14 10.20 -3.03
C PRO A 222 -21.14 11.35 -3.24
N ARG A 223 -22.42 11.03 -3.50
CA ARG A 223 -23.47 12.06 -3.66
C ARG A 223 -23.87 12.66 -2.32
N LEU A 224 -23.95 11.83 -1.27
CA LEU A 224 -24.17 12.30 0.11
C LEU A 224 -22.97 13.12 0.60
N ASN A 225 -21.75 12.57 0.40
CA ASN A 225 -20.52 13.23 0.81
C ASN A 225 -20.22 14.55 0.08
N ALA A 226 -20.69 14.71 -1.19
CA ALA A 226 -20.53 15.95 -1.92
C ALA A 226 -21.27 17.13 -1.27
N ALA A 227 -22.41 16.87 -0.63
CA ALA A 227 -23.15 17.89 0.12
C ALA A 227 -22.32 18.49 1.26
N GLY A 228 -21.58 17.67 2.01
CA GLY A 228 -20.67 18.14 3.07
C GLY A 228 -19.38 18.77 2.55
N ARG A 229 -18.98 18.56 1.29
CA ARG A 229 -17.72 19.07 0.71
C ARG A 229 -17.85 20.42 -0.01
N ILE A 230 -18.97 20.64 -0.72
CA ILE A 230 -19.17 21.83 -1.57
C ILE A 230 -20.55 22.47 -1.40
N GLY A 231 -21.37 21.98 -0.48
CA GLY A 231 -22.73 22.45 -0.25
C GLY A 231 -23.17 22.39 1.20
N SER A 232 -24.43 22.03 1.44
CA SER A 232 -25.02 21.85 2.76
C SER A 232 -25.34 20.38 3.02
N PRO A 233 -24.79 19.76 4.08
CA PRO A 233 -25.07 18.38 4.45
C PRO A 233 -26.55 18.16 4.84
N ASP A 234 -27.25 19.21 5.24
CA ASP A 234 -28.68 19.19 5.58
C ASP A 234 -29.57 18.69 4.41
N LEU A 235 -29.17 18.99 3.14
CA LEU A 235 -29.89 18.49 1.96
C LEU A 235 -29.84 16.97 1.85
N ALA A 236 -28.69 16.38 2.15
CA ALA A 236 -28.51 14.94 2.13
C ALA A 236 -29.29 14.26 3.27
N LEU A 237 -29.28 14.86 4.48
CA LEU A 237 -30.07 14.36 5.59
C LEU A 237 -31.59 14.46 5.32
N LYS A 238 -32.06 15.58 4.76
CA LYS A 238 -33.47 15.73 4.33
C LYS A 238 -33.88 14.67 3.31
N LEU A 239 -33.00 14.35 2.34
CA LEU A 239 -33.25 13.26 1.38
C LEU A 239 -33.46 11.92 2.11
N LEU A 240 -32.62 11.60 3.09
CA LEU A 240 -32.74 10.34 3.84
C LEU A 240 -33.96 10.27 4.74
N LEU A 241 -34.51 11.44 5.15
CA LEU A 241 -35.64 11.55 6.09
C LEU A 241 -37.00 11.70 5.43
N THR A 242 -37.08 12.26 4.21
CA THR A 242 -38.36 12.58 3.58
C THR A 242 -39.18 11.32 3.25
N ASP A 243 -40.46 11.40 3.45
CA ASP A 243 -41.48 10.41 3.04
C ASP A 243 -42.17 10.83 1.72
N ASN A 244 -41.84 12.01 1.16
CA ASN A 244 -42.43 12.56 -0.07
C ASN A 244 -41.57 12.18 -1.27
N THR A 245 -42.16 11.53 -2.27
CA THR A 245 -41.42 11.04 -3.46
C THR A 245 -40.98 12.19 -4.38
N GLU A 246 -41.78 13.28 -4.50
CA GLU A 246 -41.41 14.43 -5.34
C GLU A 246 -40.26 15.19 -4.74
N GLU A 247 -40.33 15.51 -3.43
CA GLU A 247 -39.23 16.14 -2.69
C GLU A 247 -37.95 15.28 -2.74
N ALA A 248 -38.07 13.96 -2.56
CA ALA A 248 -36.94 13.02 -2.65
C ALA A 248 -36.26 13.10 -4.02
N TRP A 249 -37.02 13.14 -5.10
CA TRP A 249 -36.48 13.26 -6.45
C TRP A 249 -35.74 14.59 -6.67
N GLU A 250 -36.33 15.71 -6.24
CA GLU A 250 -35.71 17.02 -6.32
C GLU A 250 -34.39 17.07 -5.55
N LEU A 251 -34.37 16.62 -4.30
CA LEU A 251 -33.18 16.58 -3.47
C LEU A 251 -32.11 15.66 -4.09
N ALA A 252 -32.48 14.47 -4.58
CA ALA A 252 -31.54 13.55 -5.23
C ALA A 252 -30.91 14.16 -6.49
N CYS A 253 -31.68 14.89 -7.29
CA CYS A 253 -31.16 15.61 -8.46
C CYS A 253 -30.18 16.72 -8.06
N VAL A 254 -30.46 17.47 -6.98
CA VAL A 254 -29.55 18.49 -6.45
C VAL A 254 -28.24 17.84 -5.98
N LEU A 255 -28.28 16.75 -5.22
CA LEU A 255 -27.09 16.05 -4.75
C LEU A 255 -26.28 15.45 -5.91
N ASN A 256 -26.95 14.92 -6.94
CA ASN A 256 -26.27 14.41 -8.13
C ASN A 256 -25.54 15.51 -8.90
N LYS A 257 -26.16 16.70 -9.08
CA LYS A 257 -25.52 17.89 -9.66
C LYS A 257 -24.33 18.35 -8.80
N GLY A 258 -24.50 18.38 -7.49
CA GLY A 258 -23.42 18.70 -6.55
C GLY A 258 -22.23 17.74 -6.70
N ASN A 259 -22.49 16.43 -6.79
CA ASN A 259 -21.42 15.46 -7.01
C ASN A 259 -20.72 15.63 -8.38
N GLN A 260 -21.45 15.96 -9.44
CA GLN A 260 -20.86 16.27 -10.75
C GLN A 260 -19.96 17.52 -10.69
N GLU A 261 -20.40 18.57 -9.98
CA GLU A 261 -19.59 19.77 -9.80
C GLU A 261 -18.33 19.47 -8.95
N ARG A 262 -18.48 18.68 -7.88
CA ARG A 262 -17.31 18.23 -7.13
C ARG A 262 -16.29 17.48 -8.01
N GLN A 263 -16.77 16.58 -8.91
CA GLN A 263 -15.91 15.85 -9.85
C GLN A 263 -15.23 16.80 -10.86
N ARG A 264 -15.93 17.84 -11.30
CA ARG A 264 -15.38 18.86 -12.17
C ARG A 264 -14.24 19.63 -11.49
N ILE A 265 -14.47 20.09 -10.26
CA ILE A 265 -13.46 20.78 -9.43
C ILE A 265 -12.27 19.85 -9.19
N GLU A 266 -12.52 18.59 -8.82
CA GLU A 266 -11.50 17.58 -8.59
C GLU A 266 -10.60 17.36 -9.81
N SER A 267 -11.21 17.27 -11.00
CA SER A 267 -10.48 17.08 -12.26
C SER A 267 -9.62 18.31 -12.61
N ALA A 268 -10.12 19.51 -12.34
CA ALA A 268 -9.38 20.75 -12.55
C ALA A 268 -8.17 20.86 -11.61
N VAL A 269 -8.37 20.60 -10.30
CA VAL A 269 -7.29 20.60 -9.30
C VAL A 269 -6.24 19.53 -9.62
N LEU A 270 -6.66 18.32 -10.01
CA LEU A 270 -5.74 17.25 -10.40
C LEU A 270 -4.93 17.63 -11.63
N GLY A 271 -5.58 18.24 -12.66
CA GLY A 271 -4.89 18.70 -13.86
C GLY A 271 -3.83 19.76 -13.55
N GLU A 272 -4.15 20.75 -12.72
CA GLU A 272 -3.20 21.78 -12.28
C GLU A 272 -2.03 21.17 -11.46
N ALA A 273 -2.34 20.26 -10.53
CA ALA A 273 -1.33 19.59 -9.74
C ALA A 273 -0.35 18.76 -10.60
N LEU A 274 -0.85 18.06 -11.60
CA LEU A 274 -0.02 17.32 -12.57
C LEU A 274 0.84 18.26 -13.40
N GLY A 275 0.29 19.41 -13.85
CA GLY A 275 1.07 20.44 -14.53
C GLY A 275 2.24 20.96 -13.70
N PHE A 276 2.02 21.23 -12.40
CA PHE A 276 3.11 21.62 -11.50
C PHE A 276 4.22 20.56 -11.37
N LEU A 277 3.86 19.28 -11.37
CA LEU A 277 4.83 18.17 -11.33
C LEU A 277 5.58 17.99 -12.66
N GLU A 278 4.95 18.27 -13.79
CA GLU A 278 5.60 18.27 -15.11
C GLU A 278 6.60 19.44 -15.28
N GLU A 279 6.24 20.61 -14.75
CA GLU A 279 7.14 21.79 -14.74
C GLU A 279 8.32 21.64 -13.76
N ARG A 280 8.18 20.80 -12.74
CA ARG A 280 9.20 20.56 -11.71
C ARG A 280 9.47 19.04 -11.55
N PRO A 281 10.24 18.44 -12.46
CA PRO A 281 10.54 17.01 -12.44
C PRO A 281 11.23 16.53 -11.15
N ASP A 282 12.03 17.41 -10.51
CA ASP A 282 12.67 17.19 -9.21
C ASP A 282 11.65 16.90 -8.09
N MET A 283 10.51 17.57 -8.10
CA MET A 283 9.42 17.29 -7.14
C MET A 283 8.76 15.92 -7.39
N GLY A 284 8.66 15.48 -8.63
CA GLY A 284 8.15 14.16 -8.99
C GLY A 284 9.09 13.01 -8.56
N GLN A 285 10.37 13.30 -8.41
CA GLN A 285 11.41 12.36 -7.93
C GLN A 285 11.59 12.43 -6.40
N SER A 286 11.09 13.47 -5.73
CA SER A 286 11.15 13.60 -4.27
C SER A 286 10.42 12.45 -3.57
N ARG A 287 10.83 12.13 -2.34
CA ARG A 287 10.19 11.13 -1.48
C ARG A 287 8.77 11.47 -1.07
N ILE A 288 8.42 12.74 -1.13
CA ILE A 288 7.08 13.27 -0.86
C ILE A 288 6.69 14.26 -1.96
N ILE A 289 5.40 14.44 -2.14
CA ILE A 289 4.83 15.47 -3.03
C ILE A 289 4.15 16.50 -2.15
N THR A 290 4.57 17.77 -2.26
CA THR A 290 3.91 18.89 -1.56
C THR A 290 3.61 19.99 -2.55
N LEU A 291 2.34 20.36 -2.69
CA LEU A 291 1.88 21.37 -3.62
C LEU A 291 0.89 22.30 -2.94
N ALA A 292 0.87 23.56 -3.35
CA ALA A 292 0.00 24.60 -2.81
C ALA A 292 -0.55 25.47 -3.94
N SER A 293 -1.82 25.86 -3.85
CA SER A 293 -2.46 26.80 -4.79
C SER A 293 -3.59 27.58 -4.12
N GLU A 294 -3.78 28.84 -4.55
CA GLU A 294 -4.92 29.66 -4.16
C GLU A 294 -6.22 29.26 -4.88
N ASN A 295 -6.09 28.57 -5.99
CA ASN A 295 -7.22 28.14 -6.82
C ASN A 295 -7.88 26.84 -6.35
N TRP A 296 -7.31 26.16 -5.36
CA TRP A 296 -7.78 24.85 -4.93
C TRP A 296 -8.87 24.94 -3.86
N HIS A 297 -9.91 24.15 -4.06
CA HIS A 297 -11.00 24.09 -3.10
C HIS A 297 -10.65 23.19 -1.90
N PRO A 298 -10.72 23.65 -0.63
CA PRO A 298 -10.28 22.89 0.54
C PRO A 298 -11.09 21.59 0.76
N GLY A 299 -12.36 21.53 0.32
CA GLY A 299 -13.19 20.31 0.40
C GLY A 299 -12.78 19.20 -0.59
N VAL A 300 -11.92 19.48 -1.57
CA VAL A 300 -11.56 18.56 -2.66
C VAL A 300 -10.11 18.10 -2.65
N ILE A 301 -9.18 18.93 -2.09
CA ILE A 301 -7.74 18.61 -2.09
C ILE A 301 -7.42 17.23 -1.48
N GLY A 302 -8.19 16.76 -0.49
CA GLY A 302 -7.97 15.44 0.12
C GLY A 302 -8.24 14.28 -0.86
N ILE A 303 -9.19 14.44 -1.80
CA ILE A 303 -9.46 13.44 -2.84
C ILE A 303 -8.32 13.45 -3.87
N VAL A 304 -7.88 14.64 -4.27
CA VAL A 304 -6.76 14.79 -5.21
C VAL A 304 -5.46 14.25 -4.61
N ALA A 305 -5.21 14.48 -3.32
CA ALA A 305 -4.07 13.91 -2.61
C ALA A 305 -4.07 12.38 -2.68
N SER A 306 -5.24 11.72 -2.47
CA SER A 306 -5.36 10.25 -2.63
C SER A 306 -5.00 9.81 -4.04
N ARG A 307 -5.53 10.47 -5.08
CA ARG A 307 -5.23 10.13 -6.48
C ARG A 307 -3.75 10.30 -6.85
N LEU A 308 -3.12 11.35 -6.34
CA LEU A 308 -1.69 11.55 -6.55
C LEU A 308 -0.86 10.51 -5.80
N THR A 309 -1.27 10.15 -4.58
CA THR A 309 -0.63 9.06 -3.80
C THR A 309 -0.73 7.72 -4.55
N GLU A 310 -1.89 7.38 -5.08
CA GLU A 310 -2.08 6.17 -5.89
C GLU A 310 -1.23 6.18 -7.17
N ARG A 311 -1.17 7.32 -7.86
CA ARG A 311 -0.45 7.45 -9.14
C ARG A 311 1.07 7.42 -8.99
N PHE A 312 1.61 8.11 -7.98
CA PHE A 312 3.05 8.28 -7.78
C PHE A 312 3.62 7.36 -6.69
N TYR A 313 2.76 6.70 -5.94
CA TYR A 313 3.11 5.89 -4.76
C TYR A 313 4.04 6.64 -3.80
N ARG A 314 3.63 7.84 -3.41
CA ARG A 314 4.35 8.74 -2.49
C ARG A 314 3.39 9.38 -1.50
N PRO A 315 3.84 9.73 -0.29
CA PRO A 315 3.09 10.61 0.59
C PRO A 315 2.85 11.97 -0.09
N VAL A 316 1.61 12.46 -0.06
CA VAL A 316 1.19 13.68 -0.72
C VAL A 316 0.57 14.65 0.29
N PHE A 317 1.02 15.90 0.25
CA PHE A 317 0.54 17.02 1.07
C PHE A 317 0.07 18.14 0.14
N LEU A 318 -1.23 18.40 0.10
CA LEU A 318 -1.82 19.46 -0.72
C LEU A 318 -2.36 20.57 0.16
N LEU A 319 -2.12 21.82 -0.23
CA LEU A 319 -2.57 23.01 0.48
C LEU A 319 -3.48 23.88 -0.41
N SER A 320 -4.64 24.22 0.12
CA SER A 320 -5.51 25.28 -0.39
C SER A 320 -5.19 26.56 0.36
N LEU A 321 -4.80 27.61 -0.34
CA LEU A 321 -4.37 28.89 0.25
C LEU A 321 -5.52 29.90 0.22
N GLU A 322 -5.76 30.56 1.35
CA GLU A 322 -6.75 31.65 1.47
C GLU A 322 -6.13 32.79 2.32
N GLY A 323 -5.75 33.89 1.68
CA GLY A 323 -5.05 34.99 2.34
C GLY A 323 -3.71 34.55 2.96
N ASP A 324 -3.55 34.75 4.26
CA ASP A 324 -2.32 34.42 5.01
C ASP A 324 -2.30 33.00 5.59
N GLU A 325 -3.32 32.20 5.34
CA GLU A 325 -3.45 30.84 5.87
C GLU A 325 -3.61 29.82 4.75
N GLY A 326 -3.21 28.59 5.04
CA GLY A 326 -3.40 27.42 4.21
C GLY A 326 -4.08 26.29 4.97
N LYS A 327 -5.11 25.69 4.35
CA LYS A 327 -5.71 24.42 4.80
C LYS A 327 -5.12 23.27 4.01
N GLY A 328 -4.47 22.34 4.71
CA GLY A 328 -3.78 21.20 4.12
C GLY A 328 -4.55 19.90 4.28
N SER A 329 -4.37 19.01 3.32
CA SER A 329 -4.79 17.61 3.40
C SER A 329 -3.68 16.70 2.90
N ALA A 330 -3.37 15.66 3.68
CA ALA A 330 -2.29 14.73 3.40
C ALA A 330 -2.80 13.30 3.27
N ARG A 331 -2.13 12.53 2.39
CA ARG A 331 -2.37 11.09 2.17
C ARG A 331 -1.05 10.37 2.11
N SER A 332 -1.02 9.13 2.63
CA SER A 332 0.20 8.33 2.79
C SER A 332 0.21 7.04 1.98
N ILE A 333 1.39 6.43 2.02
CA ILE A 333 1.65 5.05 1.59
C ILE A 333 2.03 4.21 2.82
N PRO A 334 1.92 2.88 2.77
CA PRO A 334 2.41 2.01 3.84
C PRO A 334 3.86 2.29 4.22
N GLY A 335 4.12 2.38 5.53
CA GLY A 335 5.46 2.66 6.07
C GLY A 335 5.82 4.13 6.24
N PHE A 336 4.90 5.06 5.97
CA PHE A 336 5.06 6.47 6.30
C PHE A 336 3.87 6.99 7.10
N ASN A 337 4.05 7.27 8.37
CA ASN A 337 2.99 7.76 9.25
C ASN A 337 2.87 9.29 9.16
N ILE A 338 1.78 9.77 8.52
CA ILE A 338 1.53 11.22 8.34
C ILE A 338 1.37 11.95 9.67
N HIS A 339 0.67 11.35 10.65
CA HIS A 339 0.47 12.01 11.94
C HIS A 339 1.80 12.27 12.65
N GLN A 340 2.73 11.30 12.62
CA GLN A 340 4.08 11.48 13.15
C GLN A 340 4.87 12.53 12.36
N ALA A 341 4.72 12.57 11.03
CA ALA A 341 5.37 13.57 10.18
C ALA A 341 4.88 15.00 10.52
N LEU A 342 3.57 15.20 10.68
CA LEU A 342 3.01 16.49 11.11
C LEU A 342 3.42 16.85 12.52
N SER A 343 3.46 15.88 13.45
CA SER A 343 3.95 16.09 14.82
C SER A 343 5.42 16.52 14.84
N TYR A 344 6.26 15.96 13.97
CA TYR A 344 7.65 16.35 13.82
C TYR A 344 7.78 17.83 13.37
N CYS A 345 6.91 18.25 12.46
CA CYS A 345 6.87 19.59 11.89
C CYS A 345 5.92 20.55 12.66
N GLN A 346 5.41 20.19 13.84
CA GLN A 346 4.33 20.92 14.56
C GLN A 346 4.61 22.41 14.80
N LYS A 347 5.87 22.81 14.94
CA LYS A 347 6.24 24.23 15.18
C LYS A 347 5.87 25.17 14.02
N HIS A 348 5.63 24.63 12.82
CA HIS A 348 5.23 25.40 11.64
C HIS A 348 3.71 25.44 11.46
N LEU A 349 2.97 24.55 12.15
CA LEU A 349 1.55 24.37 11.97
C LEU A 349 0.74 25.22 12.98
N LEU A 350 -0.46 25.62 12.57
CA LEU A 350 -1.45 26.23 13.45
C LEU A 350 -2.26 25.15 14.17
N ASP A 351 -2.61 24.09 13.44
CA ASP A 351 -3.36 22.95 13.93
C ASP A 351 -3.14 21.75 13.00
N PHE A 352 -3.26 20.53 13.53
CA PHE A 352 -3.23 19.31 12.73
C PHE A 352 -3.94 18.15 13.45
N GLY A 353 -4.48 17.21 12.68
CA GLY A 353 -5.12 16.02 13.21
C GLY A 353 -5.31 14.96 12.13
N GLY A 354 -5.48 13.72 12.56
CA GLY A 354 -5.69 12.59 11.65
C GLY A 354 -4.98 11.34 12.12
N HIS A 355 -4.80 10.42 11.18
CA HIS A 355 -4.25 9.07 11.40
C HIS A 355 -3.00 8.83 10.56
N GLU A 356 -2.47 7.62 10.61
CA GLU A 356 -1.27 7.21 9.87
C GLU A 356 -1.38 7.50 8.37
N MET A 357 -2.51 7.16 7.73
CA MET A 357 -2.69 7.20 6.28
C MET A 357 -3.32 8.49 5.76
N ALA A 358 -3.95 9.29 6.60
CA ALA A 358 -4.65 10.50 6.21
C ALA A 358 -4.71 11.52 7.35
N ALA A 359 -4.41 12.79 7.05
CA ALA A 359 -4.50 13.87 8.03
C ALA A 359 -4.89 15.19 7.38
N GLY A 360 -5.44 16.10 8.20
CA GLY A 360 -5.65 17.49 7.90
C GLY A 360 -4.71 18.36 8.70
N PHE A 361 -4.38 19.55 8.21
CA PHE A 361 -3.56 20.51 8.94
C PHE A 361 -3.84 21.94 8.48
N ALA A 362 -3.51 22.91 9.33
CA ALA A 362 -3.56 24.32 9.03
C ALA A 362 -2.19 24.96 9.24
N ILE A 363 -1.83 25.92 8.38
CA ILE A 363 -0.49 26.51 8.37
C ILE A 363 -0.56 27.98 7.95
N LYS A 364 0.33 28.82 8.50
CA LYS A 364 0.52 30.18 7.98
C LYS A 364 1.30 30.13 6.65
N ARG A 365 0.91 30.95 5.69
CA ARG A 365 1.57 31.05 4.39
C ARG A 365 3.09 31.28 4.49
N SER A 366 3.51 32.11 5.44
CA SER A 366 4.92 32.38 5.71
C SER A 366 5.74 31.17 6.15
N ASN A 367 5.10 30.12 6.66
CA ASN A 367 5.75 28.93 7.21
C ASN A 367 5.84 27.78 6.21
N ILE A 368 5.20 27.88 5.03
CA ILE A 368 5.05 26.76 4.08
C ILE A 368 6.41 26.23 3.62
N GLU A 369 7.34 27.13 3.24
CA GLU A 369 8.67 26.72 2.77
C GLU A 369 9.46 25.99 3.85
N SER A 370 9.48 26.54 5.08
CA SER A 370 10.17 25.92 6.22
C SER A 370 9.56 24.58 6.63
N PHE A 371 8.23 24.48 6.55
CA PHE A 371 7.50 23.23 6.76
C PHE A 371 7.89 22.17 5.70
N TYR A 372 7.97 22.59 4.44
CA TYR A 372 8.32 21.74 3.32
C TYR A 372 9.71 21.14 3.47
N GLU A 373 10.70 21.98 3.76
CA GLU A 373 12.09 21.53 3.94
C GLU A 373 12.22 20.57 5.13
N GLU A 374 11.57 20.86 6.25
CA GLU A 374 11.63 19.97 7.42
C GLU A 374 10.90 18.65 7.18
N LEU A 375 9.76 18.69 6.50
CA LEU A 375 9.01 17.50 6.12
C LEU A 375 9.80 16.61 5.15
N LYS A 376 10.56 17.21 4.22
CA LYS A 376 11.45 16.50 3.29
C LYS A 376 12.55 15.77 4.06
N ILE A 377 13.20 16.45 5.01
CA ILE A 377 14.22 15.83 5.87
C ILE A 377 13.64 14.64 6.64
N TYR A 378 12.41 14.81 7.21
CA TYR A 378 11.74 13.72 7.90
C TYR A 378 11.44 12.54 6.98
N ALA A 379 10.95 12.80 5.77
CA ALA A 379 10.64 11.77 4.79
C ALA A 379 11.89 11.01 4.33
N GLU A 380 12.99 11.69 4.11
CA GLU A 380 14.29 11.07 3.81
C GLU A 380 14.76 10.18 4.96
N LYS A 381 14.57 10.61 6.21
CA LYS A 381 14.92 9.83 7.40
C LYS A 381 14.06 8.57 7.55
N VAL A 382 12.76 8.63 7.25
CA VAL A 382 11.80 7.53 7.48
C VAL A 382 11.77 6.57 6.29
N LEU A 383 11.68 7.11 5.09
CA LEU A 383 11.59 6.31 3.86
C LEU A 383 12.99 5.87 3.38
N GLY A 384 14.03 6.62 3.79
CA GLY A 384 15.40 6.33 3.38
C GLY A 384 15.49 6.22 1.86
N ASP A 385 16.34 5.33 1.43
CA ASP A 385 16.57 5.04 0.01
C ASP A 385 15.66 3.93 -0.56
N ARG A 386 14.56 3.64 0.14
CA ARG A 386 13.60 2.60 -0.29
C ARG A 386 13.02 2.93 -1.66
N LYS A 387 13.02 1.96 -2.55
CA LYS A 387 12.28 2.03 -3.81
C LYS A 387 10.78 1.99 -3.49
N LEU A 388 10.11 3.12 -3.66
CA LEU A 388 8.68 3.24 -3.39
C LEU A 388 7.91 2.67 -4.59
N MET A 389 7.52 1.41 -4.48
CA MET A 389 6.72 0.69 -5.49
C MET A 389 5.51 0.04 -4.81
N PRO A 390 4.32 0.11 -5.45
CA PRO A 390 3.17 -0.65 -4.96
C PRO A 390 3.44 -2.15 -5.09
N LEU A 391 3.01 -2.91 -4.08
CA LEU A 391 3.03 -4.36 -4.10
C LEU A 391 1.62 -4.88 -4.33
N LEU A 392 1.50 -5.96 -5.12
CA LEU A 392 0.26 -6.69 -5.29
C LEU A 392 0.36 -8.01 -4.51
N ASP A 393 -0.51 -8.16 -3.52
CA ASP A 393 -0.66 -9.43 -2.80
C ASP A 393 -1.56 -10.36 -3.61
N VAL A 394 -0.99 -11.45 -4.11
CA VAL A 394 -1.69 -12.46 -4.89
C VAL A 394 -2.15 -13.59 -3.98
N ASP A 395 -3.46 -13.87 -3.99
CA ASP A 395 -4.07 -14.92 -3.15
C ASP A 395 -3.75 -16.33 -3.64
N GLY A 396 -3.51 -16.52 -4.94
CA GLY A 396 -3.14 -17.82 -5.48
C GLY A 396 -2.77 -17.80 -6.96
N PHE A 397 -1.99 -18.81 -7.36
CA PHE A 397 -1.67 -19.09 -8.76
C PHE A 397 -2.60 -20.16 -9.30
N ILE A 398 -3.17 -19.92 -10.47
CA ILE A 398 -4.00 -20.88 -11.18
C ILE A 398 -3.63 -20.95 -12.66
N ASP A 399 -3.93 -22.06 -13.31
CA ASP A 399 -3.90 -22.13 -14.77
C ASP A 399 -5.06 -21.33 -15.35
N ILE A 400 -4.83 -20.64 -16.47
CA ILE A 400 -5.87 -19.80 -17.10
C ILE A 400 -7.07 -20.63 -17.56
N THR A 401 -6.88 -21.91 -17.85
CA THR A 401 -7.93 -22.87 -18.23
C THR A 401 -8.89 -23.20 -17.08
N GLN A 402 -8.48 -22.96 -15.82
CA GLN A 402 -9.30 -23.16 -14.62
C GLN A 402 -10.25 -21.98 -14.34
N VAL A 403 -10.10 -20.87 -15.08
CA VAL A 403 -10.98 -19.70 -14.93
C VAL A 403 -12.33 -20.00 -15.58
N SER A 404 -13.24 -20.53 -14.81
CA SER A 404 -14.58 -20.97 -15.24
C SER A 404 -15.69 -20.17 -14.56
N GLU A 405 -16.91 -20.32 -15.07
CA GLU A 405 -18.12 -19.75 -14.44
C GLU A 405 -18.36 -20.32 -13.03
N GLU A 406 -18.03 -21.60 -12.81
CA GLU A 406 -18.12 -22.21 -11.49
C GLU A 406 -17.18 -21.55 -10.49
N LEU A 407 -15.90 -21.32 -10.87
CA LEU A 407 -14.93 -20.63 -10.03
C LEU A 407 -15.43 -19.21 -9.66
N VAL A 408 -15.89 -18.45 -10.64
CA VAL A 408 -16.41 -17.11 -10.43
C VAL A 408 -17.62 -17.14 -9.47
N ASN A 409 -18.54 -18.10 -9.65
CA ASN A 409 -19.71 -18.24 -8.79
C ASN A 409 -19.33 -18.65 -7.35
N GLU A 410 -18.31 -19.48 -7.14
CA GLU A 410 -17.81 -19.79 -5.79
C GLU A 410 -17.18 -18.55 -5.12
N ILE A 411 -16.39 -17.79 -5.87
CA ILE A 411 -15.81 -16.52 -5.38
C ILE A 411 -16.94 -15.54 -5.01
N ILE A 412 -17.97 -15.38 -5.84
CA ILE A 412 -19.10 -14.48 -5.56
C ILE A 412 -19.82 -14.82 -4.24
N LYS A 413 -19.87 -16.09 -3.84
CA LYS A 413 -20.47 -16.50 -2.55
C LYS A 413 -19.73 -15.92 -1.34
N LEU A 414 -18.46 -15.57 -1.48
CA LEU A 414 -17.67 -14.94 -0.42
C LEU A 414 -17.95 -13.44 -0.25
N SER A 415 -18.71 -12.82 -1.17
CA SER A 415 -19.11 -11.40 -1.06
C SER A 415 -19.90 -11.10 0.24
N PRO A 416 -19.99 -9.85 0.71
CA PRO A 416 -19.50 -8.61 0.10
C PRO A 416 -17.99 -8.39 0.27
N TYR A 417 -17.37 -7.89 -0.79
CA TYR A 417 -15.97 -7.50 -0.81
C TYR A 417 -15.81 -6.00 -0.57
N GLY A 418 -14.68 -5.59 0.00
CA GLY A 418 -14.37 -4.19 0.27
C GLY A 418 -13.09 -4.04 1.08
N HIS A 419 -12.97 -2.97 1.87
CA HIS A 419 -11.79 -2.74 2.69
C HIS A 419 -11.54 -3.90 3.66
N ALA A 420 -10.29 -4.34 3.79
CA ALA A 420 -9.84 -5.48 4.59
C ALA A 420 -10.52 -6.86 4.27
N ASN A 421 -11.34 -6.91 3.23
CA ASN A 421 -11.89 -8.12 2.63
C ASN A 421 -11.88 -7.95 1.10
N PRO A 422 -10.71 -7.86 0.46
CA PRO A 422 -10.61 -7.60 -0.97
C PRO A 422 -11.15 -8.77 -1.79
N TYR A 423 -11.51 -8.48 -3.04
CA TYR A 423 -11.81 -9.54 -4.00
C TYR A 423 -10.51 -10.33 -4.26
N PRO A 424 -10.57 -11.68 -4.32
CA PRO A 424 -9.39 -12.50 -4.54
C PRO A 424 -8.63 -12.10 -5.81
N LEU A 425 -7.36 -11.80 -5.66
CA LEU A 425 -6.43 -11.53 -6.75
C LEU A 425 -5.71 -12.82 -7.10
N LEU A 426 -5.95 -13.32 -8.30
CA LEU A 426 -5.32 -14.52 -8.81
C LEU A 426 -4.22 -14.16 -9.80
N ALA A 427 -3.26 -15.06 -9.97
CA ALA A 427 -2.24 -14.92 -11.00
C ALA A 427 -2.13 -16.18 -11.85
N CYS A 428 -1.78 -15.99 -13.12
CA CYS A 428 -1.44 -17.05 -14.06
C CYS A 428 -0.09 -16.74 -14.70
N ARG A 429 0.75 -17.76 -14.79
CA ARG A 429 2.02 -17.68 -15.51
C ARG A 429 1.85 -18.15 -16.94
N LYS A 430 2.58 -17.51 -17.86
CA LYS A 430 2.67 -17.90 -19.27
C LYS A 430 1.31 -18.08 -19.97
N ALA A 431 0.33 -17.26 -19.62
CA ALA A 431 -0.94 -17.27 -20.34
C ALA A 431 -0.70 -16.93 -21.81
N THR A 432 -1.11 -17.81 -22.74
CA THR A 432 -0.92 -17.59 -24.18
C THR A 432 -1.77 -16.41 -24.64
N LEU A 433 -1.14 -15.39 -25.18
CA LEU A 433 -1.78 -14.19 -25.67
C LEU A 433 -2.22 -14.37 -27.12
N VAL A 434 -3.52 -14.19 -27.37
CA VAL A 434 -4.11 -14.28 -28.74
C VAL A 434 -4.23 -12.92 -29.37
N GLU A 435 -4.65 -11.91 -28.57
CA GLU A 435 -4.89 -10.54 -29.02
C GLU A 435 -4.61 -9.55 -27.90
N SER A 436 -4.00 -8.43 -28.25
CA SER A 436 -3.82 -7.26 -27.38
C SER A 436 -4.16 -6.00 -28.13
N ARG A 437 -5.05 -5.14 -27.60
CA ARG A 437 -5.37 -3.86 -28.20
C ARG A 437 -5.84 -2.81 -27.20
N GLY A 438 -5.60 -1.55 -27.51
CA GLY A 438 -6.16 -0.42 -26.76
C GLY A 438 -7.66 -0.24 -27.05
N VAL A 439 -8.45 0.04 -26.01
CA VAL A 439 -9.90 0.31 -26.11
C VAL A 439 -10.30 1.52 -25.27
N GLY A 440 -11.51 2.03 -25.49
CA GLY A 440 -12.03 3.22 -24.80
C GLY A 440 -11.54 4.54 -25.41
N LYS A 441 -11.89 5.66 -24.78
CA LYS A 441 -11.54 7.00 -25.27
C LYS A 441 -10.01 7.18 -25.21
N GLY A 442 -9.41 7.48 -26.35
CA GLY A 442 -7.95 7.63 -26.46
C GLY A 442 -7.16 6.33 -26.20
N ALA A 443 -7.77 5.16 -26.42
CA ALA A 443 -7.16 3.84 -26.15
C ALA A 443 -6.65 3.70 -24.69
N ALA A 444 -7.33 4.29 -23.73
CA ALA A 444 -6.89 4.34 -22.34
C ALA A 444 -6.84 2.97 -21.65
N HIS A 445 -7.62 1.98 -22.12
CA HIS A 445 -7.73 0.67 -21.49
C HIS A 445 -7.16 -0.42 -22.40
N LEU A 446 -6.64 -1.48 -21.79
CA LEU A 446 -6.10 -2.64 -22.46
C LEU A 446 -7.18 -3.72 -22.58
N LYS A 447 -7.46 -4.21 -23.80
CA LYS A 447 -8.23 -5.43 -24.00
C LYS A 447 -7.30 -6.55 -24.42
N LEU A 448 -7.37 -7.66 -23.69
CA LEU A 448 -6.64 -8.89 -23.96
C LEU A 448 -7.60 -10.02 -24.36
N ARG A 449 -7.08 -10.99 -25.13
CA ARG A 449 -7.70 -12.29 -25.35
C ARG A 449 -6.64 -13.35 -25.11
N LEU A 450 -6.94 -14.27 -24.20
CA LEU A 450 -6.05 -15.34 -23.78
C LEU A 450 -6.60 -16.68 -24.21
N ARG A 451 -5.73 -17.58 -24.63
CA ARG A 451 -6.13 -18.91 -25.08
C ARG A 451 -6.40 -19.83 -23.90
N THR A 452 -7.53 -20.54 -23.95
CA THR A 452 -7.84 -21.68 -23.08
C THR A 452 -8.18 -22.91 -23.90
N ASP A 453 -8.35 -24.07 -23.25
CA ASP A 453 -8.69 -25.31 -23.94
C ASP A 453 -10.10 -25.31 -24.56
N ALA A 454 -11.04 -24.57 -23.95
CA ALA A 454 -12.45 -24.58 -24.34
C ALA A 454 -12.82 -23.40 -25.24
N ALA A 455 -12.38 -22.20 -24.92
CA ALA A 455 -12.63 -20.98 -25.69
C ALA A 455 -11.68 -19.88 -25.22
N ASP A 456 -11.40 -18.90 -26.07
CA ASP A 456 -10.58 -17.76 -25.67
C ASP A 456 -11.24 -16.95 -24.54
N LEU A 457 -10.47 -16.57 -23.53
CA LEU A 457 -10.89 -15.79 -22.36
C LEU A 457 -10.60 -14.30 -22.59
N ASP A 458 -11.64 -13.47 -22.49
CA ASP A 458 -11.50 -12.02 -22.59
C ASP A 458 -10.97 -11.42 -21.29
N GLY A 459 -10.03 -10.47 -21.41
CA GLY A 459 -9.48 -9.69 -20.32
C GLY A 459 -9.58 -8.19 -20.58
N ILE A 460 -9.79 -7.40 -19.52
CA ILE A 460 -9.79 -5.94 -19.56
C ILE A 460 -8.83 -5.41 -18.51
N GLY A 461 -7.88 -4.55 -18.90
CA GLY A 461 -6.97 -3.84 -18.00
C GLY A 461 -7.29 -2.33 -18.02
N PHE A 462 -7.90 -1.81 -16.98
CA PHE A 462 -8.23 -0.39 -16.92
C PHE A 462 -6.98 0.46 -16.76
N ASN A 463 -6.86 1.52 -17.57
CA ASN A 463 -5.72 2.45 -17.64
C ASN A 463 -4.37 1.82 -18.07
N LEU A 464 -4.41 0.61 -18.64
CA LEU A 464 -3.24 -0.12 -19.13
C LEU A 464 -3.10 -0.08 -20.65
N GLY A 465 -3.86 0.78 -21.33
CA GLY A 465 -3.88 0.85 -22.81
C GLY A 465 -2.55 1.17 -23.47
N ALA A 466 -1.68 1.94 -22.82
CA ALA A 466 -0.35 2.26 -23.30
C ALA A 466 0.55 1.03 -23.54
N TYR A 467 0.24 -0.10 -22.90
CA TYR A 467 1.02 -1.34 -23.03
C TYR A 467 0.52 -2.27 -24.14
N ALA A 468 -0.57 -1.90 -24.84
CA ALA A 468 -1.19 -2.78 -25.84
C ALA A 468 -0.22 -3.18 -26.96
N GLU A 469 0.58 -2.23 -27.45
CA GLU A 469 1.56 -2.49 -28.53
C GLU A 469 2.71 -3.35 -28.07
N VAL A 470 3.20 -3.14 -26.85
CA VAL A 470 4.28 -3.94 -26.26
C VAL A 470 3.82 -5.39 -26.08
N LEU A 471 2.59 -5.60 -25.61
CA LEU A 471 2.02 -6.91 -25.40
C LEU A 471 1.66 -7.60 -26.72
N ALA A 472 1.29 -6.87 -27.77
CA ALA A 472 0.99 -7.45 -29.09
C ALA A 472 2.17 -8.21 -29.71
N ALA A 473 3.40 -7.92 -29.29
CA ALA A 473 4.61 -8.64 -29.71
C ALA A 473 4.94 -9.86 -28.84
N ALA A 474 4.20 -10.10 -27.75
CA ALA A 474 4.44 -11.22 -26.83
C ALA A 474 3.58 -12.43 -27.19
N GLU A 475 4.16 -13.63 -27.19
CA GLU A 475 3.42 -14.89 -27.37
C GLU A 475 2.66 -15.31 -26.10
N SER A 476 3.20 -14.96 -24.94
CA SER A 476 2.62 -15.26 -23.63
C SER A 476 2.87 -14.14 -22.64
N VAL A 477 2.07 -14.08 -21.59
CA VAL A 477 2.12 -13.04 -20.54
C VAL A 477 1.82 -13.64 -19.18
N ASP A 478 2.55 -13.20 -18.17
CA ASP A 478 2.16 -13.44 -16.79
C ASP A 478 1.17 -12.35 -16.38
N ILE A 479 0.08 -12.73 -15.75
CA ILE A 479 -0.98 -11.79 -15.37
C ILE A 479 -1.41 -11.98 -13.92
N ALA A 480 -1.64 -10.86 -13.24
CA ALA A 480 -2.41 -10.80 -12.01
C ALA A 480 -3.80 -10.24 -12.35
N PHE A 481 -4.85 -10.93 -11.93
CA PHE A 481 -6.20 -10.62 -12.37
C PHE A 481 -7.27 -10.98 -11.35
N VAL A 482 -8.43 -10.34 -11.50
CA VAL A 482 -9.65 -10.63 -10.78
C VAL A 482 -10.64 -11.28 -11.76
N PRO A 483 -11.09 -12.52 -11.54
CA PRO A 483 -12.08 -13.15 -12.39
C PRO A 483 -13.48 -12.59 -12.10
N GLY A 484 -14.29 -12.43 -13.12
CA GLY A 484 -15.64 -11.89 -12.98
C GLY A 484 -16.58 -12.34 -14.09
N MET A 485 -17.85 -11.97 -13.96
CA MET A 485 -18.86 -12.16 -15.00
C MET A 485 -19.09 -10.83 -15.72
N ASN A 486 -19.02 -10.86 -17.04
CA ASN A 486 -19.39 -9.74 -17.89
C ASN A 486 -20.73 -10.04 -18.57
N GLU A 487 -21.62 -9.06 -18.54
CA GLU A 487 -22.89 -9.13 -19.26
C GLU A 487 -22.92 -8.03 -20.31
N TYR A 488 -22.91 -8.45 -21.58
CA TYR A 488 -22.95 -7.52 -22.69
C TYR A 488 -23.98 -7.98 -23.73
N ASN A 489 -24.92 -7.11 -24.10
CA ASN A 489 -26.01 -7.40 -25.04
C ASN A 489 -26.80 -8.68 -24.68
N GLY A 490 -27.06 -8.90 -23.38
CA GLY A 490 -27.79 -10.07 -22.88
C GLY A 490 -27.00 -11.38 -22.93
N ARG A 491 -25.72 -11.37 -23.29
CA ARG A 491 -24.82 -12.52 -23.18
C ARG A 491 -23.96 -12.39 -21.96
N ARG A 492 -23.97 -13.44 -21.16
CA ARG A 492 -23.17 -13.56 -19.95
C ARG A 492 -21.93 -14.43 -20.25
N SER A 493 -20.76 -13.93 -19.91
CA SER A 493 -19.49 -14.62 -20.12
C SER A 493 -18.50 -14.33 -19.02
N VAL A 494 -17.61 -15.26 -18.75
CA VAL A 494 -16.47 -15.06 -17.87
C VAL A 494 -15.53 -14.04 -18.51
N GLN A 495 -15.06 -13.09 -17.75
CA GLN A 495 -14.05 -12.10 -18.13
C GLN A 495 -13.12 -11.87 -16.95
N ILE A 496 -11.85 -11.60 -17.21
CA ILE A 496 -10.89 -11.21 -16.17
C ILE A 496 -10.63 -9.70 -16.21
N GLU A 497 -10.51 -9.10 -15.05
CA GLU A 497 -9.98 -7.74 -14.90
C GLU A 497 -8.48 -7.85 -14.58
N VAL A 498 -7.64 -7.49 -15.53
CA VAL A 498 -6.18 -7.52 -15.39
C VAL A 498 -5.75 -6.34 -14.52
N LYS A 499 -5.05 -6.62 -13.43
CA LYS A 499 -4.53 -5.63 -12.48
C LYS A 499 -3.08 -5.28 -12.78
N ASP A 500 -2.30 -6.29 -13.18
CA ASP A 500 -0.90 -6.11 -13.58
C ASP A 500 -0.48 -7.28 -14.50
N PHE A 501 0.65 -7.12 -15.16
CA PHE A 501 1.22 -8.17 -16.00
C PHE A 501 2.75 -8.12 -15.95
N GLY A 502 3.38 -9.29 -16.08
CA GLY A 502 4.82 -9.49 -16.13
C GLY A 502 5.27 -10.04 -17.48
N ASN A 503 6.58 -9.90 -17.73
CA ASN A 503 7.20 -10.52 -18.90
C ASN A 503 7.57 -11.97 -18.60
N PRO A 504 6.97 -12.98 -19.29
CA PRO A 504 7.27 -14.39 -19.05
C PRO A 504 8.72 -14.76 -19.28
N ALA A 505 9.41 -14.12 -20.23
CA ALA A 505 10.80 -14.41 -20.50
C ALA A 505 11.75 -14.03 -19.34
N LEU A 506 11.34 -13.07 -18.50
CA LEU A 506 12.02 -12.78 -17.23
C LEU A 506 11.83 -13.94 -16.24
N LEU A 507 10.66 -14.56 -16.26
CA LEU A 507 10.30 -15.69 -15.38
C LEU A 507 10.75 -17.03 -15.93
N ASP A 508 10.90 -17.20 -17.25
CA ASP A 508 11.53 -18.39 -17.85
C ASP A 508 12.98 -18.54 -17.39
N GLY A 509 13.71 -17.44 -17.28
CA GLY A 509 15.01 -17.42 -16.61
C GLY A 509 14.93 -17.86 -15.14
N LEU A 510 13.84 -17.52 -14.44
CA LEU A 510 13.58 -17.92 -13.05
C LEU A 510 13.14 -19.38 -12.91
N GLU A 511 12.39 -19.95 -13.89
CA GLU A 511 11.98 -21.37 -13.88
C GLU A 511 13.11 -22.32 -14.30
N GLN A 512 13.96 -21.94 -15.22
CA GLN A 512 15.20 -22.69 -15.52
C GLN A 512 16.12 -22.78 -14.31
N LEU A 513 15.98 -21.85 -13.35
CA LEU A 513 16.58 -21.92 -12.03
C LEU A 513 15.96 -23.01 -11.15
N GLN A 514 14.68 -23.30 -11.33
CA GLN A 514 13.94 -24.26 -10.48
C GLN A 514 14.16 -25.72 -10.91
N GLU A 515 14.29 -25.98 -12.20
CA GLU A 515 14.57 -27.34 -12.70
C GLU A 515 15.99 -27.85 -12.33
N GLY A 516 16.85 -26.93 -11.92
CA GLY A 516 18.25 -27.24 -11.59
C GLY A 516 18.57 -27.61 -10.16
N THR A 517 17.81 -27.30 -9.10
CA THR A 517 18.09 -27.75 -7.70
C THR A 517 17.16 -27.27 -6.59
N LEU A 518 16.14 -26.45 -6.80
CA LEU A 518 15.36 -25.90 -5.66
C LEU A 518 13.87 -25.86 -6.01
N SER A 519 13.04 -26.47 -5.19
CA SER A 519 11.58 -26.43 -5.34
C SER A 519 11.02 -25.06 -4.91
N VAL A 520 9.95 -24.60 -5.56
CA VAL A 520 9.19 -23.36 -5.20
C VAL A 520 8.75 -23.34 -3.72
N LYS A 521 8.81 -24.48 -3.06
CA LYS A 521 8.50 -24.64 -1.64
C LYS A 521 9.43 -23.86 -0.69
N ASP A 522 10.59 -23.39 -1.16
CA ASP A 522 11.67 -22.88 -0.30
C ASP A 522 11.87 -21.35 -0.26
N GLY A 523 10.92 -20.55 -0.72
CA GLY A 523 11.00 -19.09 -0.63
C GLY A 523 12.02 -18.44 -1.59
N ILE A 524 12.31 -19.04 -2.72
CA ILE A 524 13.42 -18.77 -3.65
C ILE A 524 13.29 -17.45 -4.41
N GLY A 525 12.06 -16.96 -4.64
CA GLY A 525 11.84 -15.74 -5.44
C GLY A 525 12.60 -14.50 -4.94
N GLU A 526 12.88 -14.42 -3.64
CA GLU A 526 13.52 -13.26 -3.02
C GLU A 526 15.05 -13.29 -3.06
N GLU A 527 15.62 -14.47 -3.00
CA GLU A 527 17.09 -14.61 -3.06
C GLU A 527 17.67 -14.21 -4.42
N LEU A 528 16.83 -14.05 -5.46
CA LEU A 528 17.24 -13.55 -6.77
C LEU A 528 17.57 -12.05 -6.78
N PHE A 529 16.97 -11.32 -5.86
CA PHE A 529 17.20 -9.89 -5.68
C PHE A 529 18.34 -9.60 -4.69
N ILE A 530 18.80 -10.62 -3.95
CA ILE A 530 19.94 -10.46 -3.04
C ILE A 530 21.23 -10.50 -3.88
N PRO A 531 22.09 -9.47 -3.79
CA PRO A 531 23.37 -9.47 -4.50
C PRO A 531 24.21 -10.69 -4.16
N ASP A 532 24.90 -11.27 -5.15
CA ASP A 532 25.77 -12.42 -4.97
C ASP A 532 26.89 -12.12 -3.96
N PHE A 533 27.36 -10.88 -3.90
CA PHE A 533 28.28 -10.39 -2.86
C PHE A 533 27.76 -10.67 -1.44
N VAL A 534 26.50 -10.32 -1.16
CA VAL A 534 25.86 -10.55 0.15
C VAL A 534 25.74 -12.04 0.45
N LEU A 535 25.35 -12.83 -0.55
CA LEU A 535 25.27 -14.29 -0.43
C LEU A 535 26.62 -14.94 -0.20
N GLY A 536 27.69 -14.41 -0.82
CA GLY A 536 29.09 -14.84 -0.58
C GLY A 536 29.51 -14.61 0.86
N LYS A 537 29.19 -13.43 1.45
CA LYS A 537 29.53 -13.12 2.84
C LYS A 537 28.78 -14.02 3.85
N PHE A 538 27.56 -14.42 3.55
CA PHE A 538 26.87 -15.43 4.38
C PHE A 538 27.56 -16.81 4.35
N LYS A 539 28.11 -17.21 3.19
CA LYS A 539 28.89 -18.46 3.09
C LYS A 539 30.19 -18.35 3.87
N ASP A 540 30.89 -17.21 3.81
CA ASP A 540 32.12 -16.96 4.56
C ASP A 540 31.90 -17.00 6.06
N LEU A 541 30.80 -16.44 6.58
CA LEU A 541 30.38 -16.56 7.99
C LEU A 541 30.23 -18.03 8.41
N ASN A 542 29.54 -18.84 7.62
CA ASN A 542 29.31 -20.25 7.93
C ASN A 542 30.61 -21.08 7.91
N ASN A 543 31.62 -20.65 7.15
CA ASN A 543 32.90 -21.32 7.00
C ASN A 543 34.01 -20.76 7.92
N GLY A 544 33.69 -19.76 8.76
CA GLY A 544 34.68 -19.13 9.67
C GLY A 544 35.78 -18.33 8.96
N ARG A 545 35.53 -17.89 7.73
CA ARG A 545 36.53 -17.14 6.92
C ARG A 545 36.26 -15.64 7.04
N TYR A 546 37.14 -14.91 7.69
CA TYR A 546 37.03 -13.47 7.98
C TYR A 546 38.16 -12.66 7.31
N SER A 547 38.28 -12.70 5.98
CA SER A 547 39.33 -11.92 5.29
C SER A 547 38.67 -10.84 4.38
N ASN A 548 39.11 -9.60 4.53
CA ASN A 548 38.52 -8.44 3.81
C ASN A 548 39.61 -7.58 3.08
N ARG A 549 40.82 -8.07 2.80
CA ARG A 549 41.84 -7.29 2.11
C ARG A 549 42.17 -7.90 0.74
N ALA A 550 41.69 -7.24 -0.32
CA ALA A 550 42.13 -7.48 -1.68
C ALA A 550 42.96 -6.26 -2.16
N ALA A 551 44.09 -6.51 -2.84
CA ALA A 551 44.81 -5.49 -3.60
C ALA A 551 44.28 -5.52 -5.04
N LEU A 552 44.29 -4.39 -5.73
CA LEU A 552 43.90 -4.30 -7.13
C LEU A 552 44.85 -5.18 -8.00
N SER A 553 44.26 -5.91 -8.97
CA SER A 553 45.01 -6.77 -9.89
C SER A 553 46.00 -5.94 -10.74
N SER A 554 47.24 -6.40 -10.87
CA SER A 554 48.23 -5.74 -11.73
C SER A 554 47.83 -5.68 -13.20
N ARG A 555 46.88 -6.51 -13.65
CA ARG A 555 46.34 -6.51 -15.02
C ARG A 555 45.61 -5.24 -15.41
N ILE A 556 45.19 -4.41 -14.45
CA ILE A 556 44.49 -3.16 -14.76
C ILE A 556 45.36 -2.18 -15.53
N GLN A 557 46.71 -2.32 -15.47
CA GLN A 557 47.66 -1.46 -16.20
C GLN A 557 47.61 -1.69 -17.72
N ASP A 558 47.15 -2.88 -18.15
CA ASP A 558 47.04 -3.27 -19.55
C ASP A 558 45.60 -3.11 -20.11
N VAL A 559 44.72 -2.43 -19.39
CA VAL A 559 43.31 -2.28 -19.72
C VAL A 559 42.96 -0.81 -19.94
N GLU A 560 42.25 -0.52 -21.01
CA GLU A 560 41.68 0.82 -21.24
C GLU A 560 40.43 1.04 -20.36
N LEU A 561 40.51 2.05 -19.46
CA LEU A 561 39.42 2.41 -18.58
C LEU A 561 38.51 3.48 -19.22
N ILE A 562 37.22 3.21 -19.36
CA ILE A 562 36.29 4.11 -20.04
C ILE A 562 35.16 4.48 -19.04
N ASP A 563 35.17 5.74 -18.60
CA ASP A 563 34.15 6.28 -17.70
C ASP A 563 32.87 6.65 -18.46
N ARG A 564 31.78 5.98 -18.12
CA ARG A 564 30.45 6.21 -18.63
C ARG A 564 29.43 6.24 -17.48
N ARG A 565 29.88 6.51 -16.25
CA ARG A 565 29.03 6.62 -15.07
C ARG A 565 28.01 7.73 -15.25
N ASN A 566 26.80 7.52 -14.70
CA ASN A 566 25.68 8.48 -14.80
C ASN A 566 25.28 8.85 -16.24
N SER A 567 25.52 7.98 -17.23
CA SER A 567 25.02 8.17 -18.59
C SER A 567 23.50 7.99 -18.62
N GLY A 568 22.75 8.97 -19.16
CA GLY A 568 21.29 9.08 -19.01
C GLY A 568 20.45 7.92 -19.57
N ASP A 569 20.91 7.19 -20.59
CA ASP A 569 20.19 6.01 -21.14
C ASP A 569 21.10 4.79 -21.13
N ARG A 570 21.30 4.23 -19.94
CA ARG A 570 22.19 3.08 -19.70
C ARG A 570 21.76 1.82 -20.47
N PRO A 571 20.45 1.44 -20.56
CA PRO A 571 20.02 0.26 -21.29
C PRO A 571 20.30 0.35 -22.79
N THR A 572 20.02 1.48 -23.44
CA THR A 572 20.35 1.67 -24.85
C THR A 572 21.85 1.71 -25.10
N LEU A 573 22.62 2.31 -24.19
CA LEU A 573 24.08 2.32 -24.26
C LEU A 573 24.65 0.90 -24.13
N LEU A 574 24.13 0.11 -23.18
CA LEU A 574 24.48 -1.29 -22.99
C LEU A 574 24.26 -2.11 -24.28
N ALA A 575 23.05 -2.04 -24.85
CA ALA A 575 22.72 -2.78 -26.07
C ALA A 575 23.63 -2.39 -27.26
N ARG A 576 24.01 -1.11 -27.36
CA ARG A 576 24.94 -0.62 -28.40
C ARG A 576 26.36 -1.13 -28.19
N LEU A 577 26.85 -1.13 -26.94
CA LEU A 577 28.20 -1.61 -26.62
C LEU A 577 28.32 -3.13 -26.78
N ALA A 578 27.31 -3.87 -26.37
CA ALA A 578 27.23 -5.32 -26.53
C ALA A 578 27.37 -5.79 -27.99
N SER A 579 27.25 -4.90 -28.97
CA SER A 579 27.29 -5.22 -30.41
C SER A 579 28.61 -4.90 -31.12
N ALA A 580 29.64 -4.47 -30.43
CA ALA A 580 30.86 -3.92 -31.03
C ALA A 580 31.87 -4.97 -31.61
N GLY A 581 31.44 -6.23 -31.79
CA GLY A 581 32.17 -7.27 -32.50
C GLY A 581 33.12 -8.13 -31.65
N ASP A 582 33.48 -7.67 -30.46
CA ASP A 582 34.32 -8.43 -29.52
C ASP A 582 33.45 -9.17 -28.50
N PHE A 583 33.94 -10.33 -27.99
CA PHE A 583 33.26 -11.00 -26.87
C PHE A 583 33.14 -10.05 -25.67
N THR A 584 31.89 -9.87 -25.24
CA THR A 584 31.57 -8.86 -24.22
C THR A 584 31.08 -9.56 -22.93
N LEU A 585 31.72 -9.23 -21.80
CA LEU A 585 31.25 -9.56 -20.48
C LEU A 585 30.45 -8.37 -19.91
N VAL A 586 29.18 -8.60 -19.53
CA VAL A 586 28.36 -7.62 -18.79
C VAL A 586 28.25 -8.09 -17.35
N VAL A 587 28.64 -7.24 -16.41
CA VAL A 587 28.65 -7.56 -14.98
C VAL A 587 27.50 -6.87 -14.27
N ALA A 588 26.67 -7.65 -13.60
CA ALA A 588 25.51 -7.21 -12.81
C ALA A 588 25.58 -7.72 -11.37
N SER A 589 24.95 -7.07 -10.42
CA SER A 589 25.13 -7.35 -8.99
C SER A 589 24.31 -8.53 -8.45
N CYS A 590 23.19 -8.90 -9.10
CA CYS A 590 22.36 -10.02 -8.66
C CYS A 590 21.80 -10.83 -9.83
N ALA A 591 21.29 -12.02 -9.53
CA ALA A 591 20.74 -12.94 -10.55
C ALA A 591 19.56 -12.33 -11.32
N TYR A 592 18.68 -11.59 -10.67
CA TYR A 592 17.57 -10.89 -11.31
C TYR A 592 18.07 -9.93 -12.40
N GLN A 593 19.04 -9.07 -12.07
CA GLN A 593 19.61 -8.11 -13.02
C GLN A 593 20.33 -8.79 -14.19
N VAL A 594 21.03 -9.90 -13.94
CA VAL A 594 21.64 -10.71 -15.01
C VAL A 594 20.59 -11.14 -16.03
N ILE A 595 19.45 -11.65 -15.57
CA ILE A 595 18.36 -12.10 -16.44
C ILE A 595 17.73 -10.92 -17.18
N GLU A 596 17.42 -9.84 -16.47
CA GLU A 596 16.81 -8.62 -17.00
C GLU A 596 17.68 -8.01 -18.13
N LEU A 597 18.96 -7.83 -17.87
CA LEU A 597 19.89 -7.24 -18.83
C LEU A 597 20.09 -8.13 -20.07
N ALA A 598 20.23 -9.44 -19.88
CA ALA A 598 20.31 -10.37 -21.00
C ALA A 598 19.05 -10.35 -21.88
N HIS A 599 17.88 -10.25 -21.24
CA HIS A 599 16.62 -10.09 -21.96
C HIS A 599 16.55 -8.76 -22.71
N HIS A 600 16.94 -7.66 -22.06
CA HIS A 600 16.99 -6.34 -22.69
C HIS A 600 17.90 -6.33 -23.93
N ILE A 601 19.10 -6.93 -23.82
CA ILE A 601 20.03 -7.04 -24.96
C ILE A 601 19.38 -7.82 -26.11
N LYS A 602 18.74 -8.97 -25.82
CA LYS A 602 18.06 -9.81 -26.85
C LYS A 602 16.91 -9.07 -27.54
N LEU A 603 16.16 -8.23 -26.81
CA LEU A 603 15.09 -7.41 -27.38
C LEU A 603 15.61 -6.26 -28.22
N ALA A 604 16.59 -5.50 -27.70
CA ALA A 604 17.18 -4.36 -28.40
C ALA A 604 18.04 -4.80 -29.61
N ARG A 605 18.54 -6.04 -29.61
CA ARG A 605 19.42 -6.64 -30.64
C ARG A 605 18.95 -8.04 -31.02
N PRO A 606 17.90 -8.17 -31.86
CA PRO A 606 17.39 -9.48 -32.32
C PRO A 606 18.44 -10.32 -33.05
N ASP A 607 19.45 -9.69 -33.66
CA ASP A 607 20.59 -10.34 -34.31
C ASP A 607 21.53 -11.09 -33.32
N LEU A 608 21.45 -10.74 -32.05
CA LEU A 608 22.15 -11.45 -30.97
C LEU A 608 21.30 -12.51 -30.27
N LYS A 609 20.04 -12.72 -30.66
CA LYS A 609 19.17 -13.77 -30.13
C LYS A 609 19.84 -15.13 -30.32
N GLY A 610 20.13 -15.85 -29.22
CA GLY A 610 20.93 -17.10 -29.24
C GLY A 610 22.42 -16.93 -29.01
N LYS A 611 22.93 -15.69 -28.99
CA LYS A 611 24.36 -15.37 -28.74
C LYS A 611 24.59 -14.66 -27.40
N VAL A 612 23.55 -14.51 -26.59
CA VAL A 612 23.60 -13.91 -25.25
C VAL A 612 23.36 -14.99 -24.20
N ALA A 613 24.34 -15.20 -23.36
CA ALA A 613 24.32 -16.17 -22.27
C ALA A 613 24.24 -15.51 -20.89
N CYS A 614 23.75 -16.21 -19.87
CA CYS A 614 23.62 -15.75 -18.49
C CYS A 614 24.39 -16.66 -17.53
N CYS A 615 25.06 -16.08 -16.53
CA CYS A 615 25.75 -16.84 -15.49
C CYS A 615 25.63 -16.16 -14.12
N TYR A 616 25.13 -16.89 -13.10
CA TYR A 616 25.06 -16.44 -11.70
C TYR A 616 25.24 -17.62 -10.73
N GLN A 617 25.60 -17.38 -9.47
CA GLN A 617 26.12 -18.43 -8.55
C GLN A 617 25.25 -19.68 -8.41
N ARG A 618 23.94 -19.57 -8.56
CA ARG A 618 22.99 -20.67 -8.32
C ARG A 618 22.74 -21.57 -9.52
N ASN A 619 23.23 -21.21 -10.67
CA ASN A 619 23.06 -21.96 -11.92
C ASN A 619 24.23 -22.88 -12.24
N GLN A 620 24.68 -23.74 -11.31
CA GLN A 620 25.86 -24.56 -11.46
C GLN A 620 25.80 -25.56 -12.63
N LYS A 621 24.66 -26.24 -12.85
CA LYS A 621 24.51 -27.19 -13.96
C LYS A 621 24.42 -26.52 -15.33
N HIS A 622 23.78 -25.35 -15.40
CA HIS A 622 23.70 -24.56 -16.63
C HIS A 622 25.03 -23.83 -16.91
N LYS A 623 25.81 -23.59 -15.89
CA LYS A 623 27.15 -23.00 -15.93
C LYS A 623 28.13 -23.80 -16.75
N GLU A 624 28.23 -25.09 -16.48
CA GLU A 624 29.12 -26.00 -17.23
C GLU A 624 28.69 -26.10 -18.69
N SER A 625 27.39 -26.20 -18.99
CA SER A 625 26.87 -26.30 -20.35
C SER A 625 27.00 -24.99 -21.14
N VAL A 626 26.74 -23.84 -20.51
CA VAL A 626 26.85 -22.51 -21.16
C VAL A 626 28.33 -22.15 -21.37
N LEU A 627 29.17 -22.38 -20.37
CA LEU A 627 30.61 -22.09 -20.47
C LEU A 627 31.33 -23.04 -21.42
N THR A 628 30.94 -24.33 -21.46
CA THR A 628 31.44 -25.30 -22.43
C THR A 628 31.02 -24.90 -23.83
N ALA A 629 29.76 -24.52 -24.04
CA ALA A 629 29.29 -24.03 -25.33
C ALA A 629 29.98 -22.75 -25.78
N LEU A 630 30.27 -21.83 -24.87
CA LEU A 630 31.00 -20.58 -25.12
C LEU A 630 32.49 -20.82 -25.52
N CYS A 631 33.10 -21.82 -24.87
CA CYS A 631 34.51 -22.17 -25.13
C CYS A 631 34.70 -23.04 -26.39
N GLU A 632 33.74 -23.92 -26.71
CA GLU A 632 33.82 -24.89 -27.79
C GLU A 632 33.32 -24.35 -29.14
N THR A 633 32.32 -23.47 -29.17
CA THR A 633 31.68 -23.05 -30.42
C THR A 633 32.07 -21.64 -30.89
N GLY A 634 32.60 -20.78 -30.02
CA GLY A 634 32.90 -19.38 -30.36
C GLY A 634 31.69 -18.57 -30.81
N GLU A 635 30.48 -19.08 -30.61
CA GLU A 635 29.22 -18.50 -31.11
C GLU A 635 28.59 -17.45 -30.17
N ALA A 636 28.89 -17.50 -28.86
CA ALA A 636 28.37 -16.48 -27.96
C ALA A 636 29.19 -15.20 -28.05
N VAL A 637 28.50 -14.09 -28.19
CA VAL A 637 29.08 -12.75 -28.34
C VAL A 637 28.98 -11.96 -27.03
N VAL A 638 28.00 -12.29 -26.17
CA VAL A 638 27.74 -11.60 -24.91
C VAL A 638 27.48 -12.58 -23.78
N LEU A 639 28.19 -12.41 -22.67
CA LEU A 639 27.92 -13.07 -21.39
C LEU A 639 27.48 -12.03 -20.39
N VAL A 640 26.29 -12.19 -19.78
CA VAL A 640 25.83 -11.41 -18.64
C VAL A 640 26.01 -12.24 -17.37
N ALA A 641 26.77 -11.75 -16.40
CA ALA A 641 27.16 -12.54 -15.23
C ALA A 641 27.25 -11.67 -13.95
N THR A 642 27.15 -12.31 -12.78
CA THR A 642 27.61 -11.70 -11.53
C THR A 642 29.13 -11.85 -11.37
N PRO A 643 29.82 -10.97 -10.60
CA PRO A 643 31.28 -11.04 -10.43
C PRO A 643 31.73 -12.39 -9.92
N GLU A 644 31.04 -12.95 -8.94
CA GLU A 644 31.34 -14.23 -8.30
C GLU A 644 31.11 -15.41 -9.26
N ALA A 645 30.13 -15.31 -10.15
CA ALA A 645 29.88 -16.31 -11.16
C ALA A 645 30.91 -16.26 -12.28
N ALA A 646 31.28 -15.06 -12.72
CA ALA A 646 32.33 -14.85 -13.72
C ALA A 646 33.70 -15.39 -13.26
N SER A 647 34.09 -15.12 -11.99
CA SER A 647 35.40 -15.54 -11.44
C SER A 647 35.64 -17.05 -11.43
N GLN A 648 34.59 -17.87 -11.63
CA GLN A 648 34.70 -19.32 -11.64
C GLN A 648 34.87 -19.90 -13.07
N ALA A 649 34.99 -19.04 -14.08
CA ALA A 649 35.07 -19.44 -15.50
C ALA A 649 36.37 -18.97 -16.13
N CYS A 650 36.92 -19.75 -17.08
CA CYS A 650 38.11 -19.38 -17.84
C CYS A 650 37.72 -18.93 -19.24
N PHE A 651 37.61 -17.62 -19.45
CA PHE A 651 37.42 -17.01 -20.77
C PHE A 651 38.13 -15.67 -20.84
N SER A 652 38.24 -15.11 -22.03
CA SER A 652 38.87 -13.82 -22.30
C SER A 652 37.91 -12.92 -23.06
N ALA A 653 37.56 -11.75 -22.53
CA ALA A 653 36.68 -10.78 -23.13
C ALA A 653 37.45 -9.59 -23.73
N GLY A 654 37.07 -9.14 -24.90
CA GLY A 654 37.62 -7.93 -25.52
C GLY A 654 37.16 -6.68 -24.81
N GLN A 655 35.98 -6.75 -24.18
CA GLN A 655 35.46 -5.67 -23.32
C GLN A 655 34.64 -6.20 -22.15
N VAL A 656 34.70 -5.49 -21.04
CA VAL A 656 33.88 -5.71 -19.84
C VAL A 656 33.06 -4.47 -19.54
N LEU A 657 31.77 -4.64 -19.29
CA LEU A 657 30.82 -3.58 -18.95
C LEU A 657 30.36 -3.78 -17.51
N LEU A 658 30.84 -2.95 -16.57
CA LEU A 658 30.33 -2.90 -15.21
C LEU A 658 29.01 -2.10 -15.20
N TYR A 659 27.90 -2.80 -15.23
CA TYR A 659 26.57 -2.17 -15.32
C TYR A 659 26.14 -1.60 -13.98
N ASN A 660 26.38 -2.32 -12.88
CA ASN A 660 26.06 -1.89 -11.52
C ASN A 660 27.31 -1.47 -10.75
N LEU A 661 27.09 -0.68 -9.70
CA LEU A 661 28.13 -0.24 -8.78
C LEU A 661 28.73 -1.43 -8.02
N PRO A 662 30.06 -1.68 -8.06
CA PRO A 662 30.67 -2.77 -7.31
C PRO A 662 30.67 -2.49 -5.80
N TYR A 663 30.58 -3.55 -5.00
CA TYR A 663 30.56 -3.47 -3.53
C TYR A 663 31.94 -3.30 -2.91
N ASP A 664 32.97 -3.81 -3.57
CA ASP A 664 34.36 -3.79 -3.13
C ASP A 664 35.35 -3.97 -4.29
N LEU A 665 36.63 -3.86 -3.98
CA LEU A 665 37.71 -4.12 -4.93
C LEU A 665 37.76 -5.56 -5.47
N GLN A 666 37.29 -6.52 -4.70
CA GLN A 666 37.27 -7.92 -5.10
C GLN A 666 36.31 -8.15 -6.27
N SER A 667 35.17 -7.46 -6.25
CA SER A 667 34.16 -7.47 -7.34
C SER A 667 34.75 -6.90 -8.64
N ILE A 668 35.60 -5.85 -8.56
CA ILE A 668 36.30 -5.28 -9.71
C ILE A 668 37.38 -6.25 -10.22
N ASN A 669 38.18 -6.81 -9.33
CA ASN A 669 39.25 -7.75 -9.70
C ASN A 669 38.71 -8.97 -10.44
N ALA A 670 37.60 -9.55 -9.93
CA ALA A 670 36.92 -10.65 -10.58
C ALA A 670 36.49 -10.33 -12.03
N SER A 671 36.17 -9.06 -12.30
CA SER A 671 35.83 -8.59 -13.65
C SER A 671 37.03 -8.37 -14.54
N ILE A 672 38.11 -7.78 -13.99
CA ILE A 672 39.35 -7.47 -14.72
C ILE A 672 40.09 -8.73 -15.17
N GLU A 673 40.06 -9.80 -14.39
CA GLU A 673 40.75 -11.07 -14.69
C GLU A 673 40.32 -11.70 -16.02
N HIS A 674 39.13 -11.34 -16.51
CA HIS A 674 38.57 -11.81 -17.77
C HIS A 674 38.87 -10.90 -18.96
N ILE A 675 39.53 -9.76 -18.78
CA ILE A 675 39.81 -8.84 -19.88
C ILE A 675 41.09 -9.32 -20.64
N ALA A 676 40.96 -9.37 -21.98
CA ALA A 676 42.13 -9.62 -22.86
C ALA A 676 43.16 -8.50 -22.73
N PRO A 677 44.43 -8.77 -22.93
CA PRO A 677 45.46 -7.72 -23.01
C PRO A 677 45.11 -6.65 -24.06
N GLY A 678 45.09 -5.36 -23.66
CA GLY A 678 44.64 -4.24 -24.50
C GLY A 678 43.12 -4.13 -24.63
N GLY A 679 42.35 -4.87 -23.83
CA GLY A 679 40.89 -4.80 -23.80
C GLY A 679 40.37 -3.59 -23.02
N ARG A 680 39.02 -3.45 -22.97
CA ARG A 680 38.35 -2.27 -22.45
C ARG A 680 37.49 -2.58 -21.25
N LEU A 681 37.53 -1.75 -20.20
CA LEU A 681 36.67 -1.77 -19.05
C LEU A 681 35.77 -0.52 -19.02
N HIS A 682 34.47 -0.69 -19.23
CA HIS A 682 33.48 0.39 -19.19
C HIS A 682 32.76 0.42 -17.85
N PHE A 683 32.67 1.59 -17.24
CA PHE A 683 31.89 1.82 -16.02
C PHE A 683 30.54 2.45 -16.39
N LEU A 684 29.47 1.69 -16.35
CA LEU A 684 28.10 2.13 -16.67
C LEU A 684 27.25 2.40 -15.41
N CYS A 685 27.79 2.13 -14.22
CA CYS A 685 27.09 2.34 -12.96
C CYS A 685 26.65 3.80 -12.75
N SER A 686 25.65 4.00 -11.89
CA SER A 686 25.11 5.32 -11.55
C SER A 686 24.88 5.49 -10.05
N ASP A 687 24.52 6.70 -9.65
CA ASP A 687 24.14 7.01 -8.26
C ASP A 687 22.90 6.21 -7.81
N GLU A 688 22.03 5.79 -8.73
CA GLU A 688 20.89 4.92 -8.43
C GLU A 688 21.33 3.54 -7.92
N ASP A 689 22.44 2.98 -8.46
CA ASP A 689 22.95 1.69 -8.01
C ASP A 689 23.42 1.72 -6.55
N PHE A 690 23.85 2.90 -6.06
CA PHE A 690 24.24 3.06 -4.66
C PHE A 690 23.10 2.75 -3.71
N GLN A 691 21.90 3.17 -4.07
CA GLN A 691 20.69 2.95 -3.28
C GLN A 691 20.28 1.47 -3.30
N ASP A 692 20.29 0.85 -4.48
CA ASP A 692 19.99 -0.59 -4.63
C ASP A 692 20.99 -1.44 -3.82
N ASN A 693 22.26 -1.07 -3.85
CA ASN A 693 23.31 -1.75 -3.10
C ASN A 693 23.16 -1.57 -1.58
N LEU A 694 22.72 -0.39 -1.11
CA LEU A 694 22.43 -0.17 0.32
C LEU A 694 21.34 -1.10 0.81
N LEU A 695 20.25 -1.28 0.05
CA LEU A 695 19.19 -2.24 0.39
C LEU A 695 19.71 -3.67 0.51
N GLY A 696 20.61 -4.06 -0.41
CA GLY A 696 21.29 -5.35 -0.34
C GLY A 696 22.11 -5.50 0.95
N LEU A 697 22.89 -4.48 1.33
CA LEU A 697 23.68 -4.47 2.57
C LEU A 697 22.79 -4.45 3.82
N GLU A 698 21.64 -3.78 3.79
CA GLU A 698 20.68 -3.80 4.89
C GLU A 698 20.03 -5.17 5.06
N SER A 699 19.75 -5.88 3.98
CA SER A 699 19.25 -7.26 4.06
C SER A 699 20.27 -8.22 4.68
N MET A 700 21.55 -7.90 4.58
CA MET A 700 22.64 -8.66 5.20
C MET A 700 22.72 -8.45 6.72
N LEU A 701 22.51 -7.22 7.19
CA LEU A 701 22.68 -6.85 8.59
C LEU A 701 21.35 -6.33 9.19
N PRO A 702 20.59 -7.17 9.90
CA PRO A 702 19.34 -6.74 10.50
C PRO A 702 19.56 -5.68 11.58
N GLY A 703 18.87 -4.57 11.47
CA GLY A 703 18.90 -3.48 12.45
C GLY A 703 18.30 -3.87 13.80
N ARG A 704 18.49 -3.02 14.80
CA ARG A 704 17.99 -3.24 16.18
C ARG A 704 16.47 -3.42 16.22
N GLU A 705 15.73 -2.67 15.44
CA GLU A 705 14.26 -2.75 15.38
C GLU A 705 13.79 -4.10 14.85
N TYR A 706 14.43 -4.60 13.80
CA TYR A 706 14.15 -5.91 13.25
C TYR A 706 14.41 -7.03 14.28
N LEU A 707 15.59 -7.01 14.93
CA LEU A 707 15.96 -7.96 15.97
C LEU A 707 14.99 -7.93 17.16
N ALA A 708 14.58 -6.72 17.57
CA ALA A 708 13.61 -6.54 18.64
C ALA A 708 12.24 -7.09 18.26
N SER A 709 11.77 -6.82 17.03
CA SER A 709 10.48 -7.29 16.53
C SER A 709 10.42 -8.82 16.47
N ILE A 710 11.46 -9.48 15.97
CA ILE A 710 11.55 -10.95 16.00
C ILE A 710 11.54 -11.46 17.44
N TYR A 711 12.36 -10.88 18.31
CA TYR A 711 12.44 -11.32 19.71
C TYR A 711 11.09 -11.17 20.42
N HIS A 712 10.40 -10.05 20.22
CA HIS A 712 9.05 -9.83 20.75
C HIS A 712 8.02 -10.80 20.19
N LEU A 713 8.08 -11.07 18.86
CA LEU A 713 7.20 -12.04 18.21
C LEU A 713 7.34 -13.43 18.84
N LEU A 714 8.57 -13.90 19.01
CA LEU A 714 8.84 -15.19 19.65
C LEU A 714 8.39 -15.23 21.12
N ARG A 715 8.51 -14.12 21.85
CA ARG A 715 8.08 -14.01 23.26
C ARG A 715 6.57 -13.93 23.45
N ARG A 716 5.81 -13.58 22.42
CA ARG A 716 4.34 -13.42 22.49
C ARG A 716 3.62 -14.69 22.93
N GLU A 717 4.15 -15.85 22.57
CA GLU A 717 3.59 -17.17 22.92
C GLU A 717 3.77 -17.54 24.40
N LYS A 718 4.56 -16.79 25.18
CA LYS A 718 4.86 -17.05 26.61
C LYS A 718 5.35 -18.47 26.91
N LYS A 719 5.96 -19.16 25.93
CA LYS A 719 6.53 -20.50 26.04
C LYS A 719 8.05 -20.41 26.08
N GLU A 720 8.68 -21.28 26.86
CA GLU A 720 10.14 -21.41 26.95
C GLU A 720 10.70 -22.12 25.69
N TYR A 721 9.97 -23.10 25.18
CA TYR A 721 10.27 -23.83 23.96
C TYR A 721 9.22 -23.59 22.91
N LEU A 722 9.64 -23.18 21.72
CA LEU A 722 8.78 -22.84 20.60
C LEU A 722 9.29 -23.49 19.30
N THR A 723 8.39 -24.01 18.48
CA THR A 723 8.71 -24.40 17.10
C THR A 723 7.94 -23.48 16.18
N ALA A 724 8.63 -22.84 15.26
CA ALA A 724 8.04 -21.92 14.31
C ALA A 724 8.44 -22.29 12.88
N ASP A 725 7.51 -22.11 11.95
CA ASP A 725 7.74 -22.18 10.52
C ASP A 725 8.42 -20.88 10.05
N LEU A 726 9.53 -21.01 9.31
CA LEU A 726 10.30 -19.88 8.79
C LEU A 726 9.48 -18.98 7.87
N LYS A 727 8.56 -19.55 7.08
CA LYS A 727 7.69 -18.80 6.17
C LYS A 727 6.68 -17.94 6.94
N LEU A 728 6.08 -18.52 8.00
CA LEU A 728 5.15 -17.79 8.88
C LEU A 728 5.85 -16.65 9.63
N LEU A 729 7.06 -16.91 10.16
CA LEU A 729 7.86 -15.88 10.81
C LEU A 729 8.18 -14.74 9.85
N ARG A 730 8.55 -15.09 8.63
CA ARG A 730 8.83 -14.10 7.59
C ARG A 730 7.58 -13.29 7.24
N THR A 731 6.44 -13.95 7.00
CA THR A 731 5.16 -13.26 6.72
C THR A 731 4.82 -12.28 7.84
N ALA A 732 5.01 -12.67 9.10
CA ALA A 732 4.80 -11.79 10.25
C ALA A 732 5.76 -10.58 10.25
N MET A 733 7.02 -10.77 9.85
CA MET A 733 7.99 -9.67 9.75
C MET A 733 7.71 -8.74 8.57
N VAL A 734 7.25 -9.26 7.44
CA VAL A 734 6.76 -8.45 6.32
C VAL A 734 5.54 -7.62 6.75
N GLY A 735 4.59 -8.23 7.47
CA GLY A 735 3.45 -7.53 8.07
C GLY A 735 3.83 -6.45 9.09
N ALA A 736 5.01 -6.57 9.71
CA ALA A 736 5.59 -5.54 10.60
C ALA A 736 6.40 -4.47 9.85
N GLY A 737 6.39 -4.45 8.51
CA GLY A 737 7.03 -3.43 7.66
C GLY A 737 8.46 -3.77 7.20
N PHE A 738 8.98 -4.98 7.48
CA PHE A 738 10.35 -5.38 7.08
C PHE A 738 10.34 -6.16 5.75
N ILE A 739 9.90 -5.51 4.69
CA ILE A 739 9.61 -6.10 3.37
C ILE A 739 10.85 -6.69 2.68
N HIS A 740 12.04 -6.10 2.91
CA HIS A 740 13.28 -6.47 2.22
C HIS A 740 14.10 -7.55 2.96
N MET A 741 13.58 -8.11 4.05
CA MET A 741 14.31 -9.04 4.92
C MET A 741 13.92 -10.50 4.61
N GLY A 742 14.83 -11.23 3.96
CA GLY A 742 14.61 -12.62 3.53
C GLY A 742 14.94 -13.70 4.57
N ALA A 743 14.89 -14.97 4.16
CA ALA A 743 15.21 -16.12 5.01
C ALA A 743 16.66 -16.10 5.54
N CYS A 744 17.62 -15.59 4.76
CA CYS A 744 19.01 -15.41 5.20
C CYS A 744 19.11 -14.41 6.34
N THR A 745 18.37 -13.29 6.25
CA THR A 745 18.31 -12.26 7.30
C THR A 745 17.73 -12.82 8.61
N LEU A 746 16.68 -13.65 8.52
CA LEU A 746 16.13 -14.35 9.69
C LEU A 746 17.19 -15.22 10.38
N LYS A 747 17.96 -16.01 9.62
CA LYS A 747 19.03 -16.86 10.16
C LYS A 747 20.12 -16.03 10.84
N VAL A 748 20.53 -14.91 10.25
CA VAL A 748 21.48 -13.97 10.88
C VAL A 748 20.87 -13.39 12.16
N ALA A 749 19.60 -13.00 12.15
CA ALA A 749 18.91 -12.49 13.33
C ALA A 749 18.92 -13.52 14.48
N PHE A 750 18.61 -14.80 14.21
CA PHE A 750 18.67 -15.86 15.22
C PHE A 750 20.09 -16.08 15.74
N THR A 751 21.08 -16.03 14.87
CA THR A 751 22.49 -16.15 15.27
C THR A 751 22.89 -15.01 16.20
N VAL A 752 22.58 -13.78 15.83
CA VAL A 752 22.86 -12.59 16.66
C VAL A 752 22.15 -12.67 18.02
N LEU A 753 20.85 -13.02 18.02
CA LEU A 753 20.10 -13.17 19.27
C LEU A 753 20.64 -14.30 20.15
N SER A 754 21.12 -15.38 19.55
CA SER A 754 21.75 -16.49 20.26
C SER A 754 23.11 -16.09 20.86
N GLU A 755 23.96 -15.42 20.10
CA GLU A 755 25.26 -14.90 20.57
C GLU A 755 25.09 -13.85 21.69
N LEU A 756 23.98 -13.11 21.70
CA LEU A 756 23.62 -12.20 22.78
C LEU A 756 23.04 -12.90 24.01
N GLY A 757 22.86 -14.22 23.97
CA GLY A 757 22.31 -14.99 25.08
C GLY A 757 20.82 -14.75 25.32
N LEU A 758 20.05 -14.48 24.27
CA LEU A 758 18.60 -14.22 24.33
C LEU A 758 17.76 -15.44 23.96
N LEU A 759 18.31 -16.34 23.15
CA LEU A 759 17.72 -17.61 22.75
C LEU A 759 18.80 -18.60 22.32
N ASN A 760 18.45 -19.90 22.26
CA ASN A 760 19.16 -20.90 21.47
C ASN A 760 18.22 -21.38 20.37
N PHE A 761 18.74 -21.83 19.24
CA PHE A 761 17.92 -22.31 18.13
C PHE A 761 18.57 -23.50 17.41
N GLU A 762 17.73 -24.33 16.84
CA GLU A 762 18.08 -25.41 15.93
C GLU A 762 17.19 -25.36 14.70
N THR A 763 17.78 -25.42 13.51
CA THR A 763 17.05 -25.45 12.25
C THR A 763 16.93 -26.89 11.75
N LYS A 764 15.70 -27.29 11.38
CA LYS A 764 15.44 -28.56 10.73
C LYS A 764 14.42 -28.33 9.62
N ASP A 765 14.85 -28.50 8.39
CA ASP A 765 14.05 -28.20 7.19
C ASP A 765 13.51 -26.75 7.23
N ASP A 766 12.21 -26.56 7.03
CA ASP A 766 11.52 -25.27 7.08
C ASP A 766 11.16 -24.82 8.51
N PHE A 767 11.50 -25.59 9.54
CA PHE A 767 11.15 -25.28 10.92
C PHE A 767 12.39 -24.91 11.74
N VAL A 768 12.17 -23.98 12.67
CA VAL A 768 13.16 -23.61 13.69
C VAL A 768 12.61 -23.89 15.07
N ARG A 769 13.38 -24.61 15.86
CA ARG A 769 13.12 -24.79 17.29
C ARG A 769 13.90 -23.76 18.09
N PHE A 770 13.21 -23.05 18.95
CA PHE A 770 13.79 -22.04 19.82
C PHE A 770 13.67 -22.49 21.29
N HIS A 771 14.73 -22.25 22.04
CA HIS A 771 14.74 -22.23 23.50
C HIS A 771 14.96 -20.77 23.91
N LEU A 772 13.92 -20.11 24.45
CA LEU A 772 13.97 -18.70 24.85
C LEU A 772 14.58 -18.59 26.23
N LEU A 773 15.73 -17.96 26.34
CA LEU A 773 16.42 -17.71 27.61
C LEU A 773 15.73 -16.57 28.40
N PRO A 774 15.94 -16.44 29.70
CA PRO A 774 15.35 -15.39 30.54
C PRO A 774 15.58 -14.00 29.93
N ALA A 775 14.55 -13.14 29.96
CA ALA A 775 14.67 -11.79 29.44
C ALA A 775 15.72 -10.98 30.22
N PRO A 776 16.64 -10.27 29.53
CA PRO A 776 17.68 -9.52 30.24
C PRO A 776 17.08 -8.30 30.95
N ALA A 777 17.60 -7.95 32.11
CA ALA A 777 17.21 -6.77 32.87
C ALA A 777 17.63 -5.45 32.19
N VAL A 778 18.63 -5.50 31.31
CA VAL A 778 19.19 -4.33 30.58
C VAL A 778 19.29 -4.66 29.11
N LYS A 779 19.08 -3.65 28.24
CA LYS A 779 19.23 -3.79 26.78
C LYS A 779 20.64 -4.26 26.43
N LYS A 780 20.74 -5.33 25.62
CA LYS A 780 22.02 -5.85 25.12
C LYS A 780 22.61 -4.93 24.05
N ASP A 781 23.93 -4.79 24.06
CA ASP A 781 24.67 -4.15 22.99
C ASP A 781 24.87 -5.13 21.84
N LEU A 782 24.48 -4.75 20.63
CA LEU A 782 24.57 -5.61 19.45
C LEU A 782 26.03 -5.93 19.08
N PHE A 783 27.00 -5.05 19.40
CA PHE A 783 28.41 -5.25 19.13
C PHE A 783 29.05 -6.33 20.04
N GLN A 784 28.29 -6.87 21.00
CA GLN A 784 28.71 -8.06 21.74
C GLN A 784 28.58 -9.35 20.90
N SER A 785 27.78 -9.32 19.82
CA SER A 785 27.68 -10.41 18.85
C SER A 785 28.86 -10.34 17.85
N PRO A 786 29.70 -11.37 17.75
CA PRO A 786 30.76 -11.45 16.75
C PRO A 786 30.22 -11.34 15.31
N THR A 787 29.10 -12.03 15.02
CA THR A 787 28.42 -11.99 13.73
C THR A 787 27.96 -10.57 13.37
N TYR A 788 27.30 -9.88 14.32
CA TYR A 788 26.85 -8.50 14.09
C TYR A 788 28.01 -7.56 13.81
N LYS A 789 29.08 -7.64 14.63
CA LYS A 789 30.28 -6.80 14.48
C LYS A 789 30.98 -7.02 13.12
N PHE A 790 31.08 -8.25 12.68
CA PHE A 790 31.69 -8.61 11.40
C PHE A 790 30.90 -8.05 10.22
N LEU A 791 29.59 -8.29 10.17
CA LEU A 791 28.71 -7.81 9.10
C LEU A 791 28.61 -6.28 9.07
N TYR A 792 28.63 -5.64 10.25
CA TYR A 792 28.66 -4.18 10.34
C TYR A 792 29.96 -3.61 9.72
N GLY A 793 31.11 -4.22 9.97
CA GLY A 793 32.36 -3.83 9.36
C GLY A 793 32.28 -3.91 7.82
N ILE A 794 31.78 -5.02 7.28
CA ILE A 794 31.57 -5.18 5.83
C ILE A 794 30.66 -4.09 5.26
N LYS A 795 29.53 -3.81 5.94
CA LYS A 795 28.59 -2.78 5.49
C LYS A 795 29.25 -1.41 5.40
N GLU A 796 29.96 -0.98 6.45
CA GLU A 796 30.67 0.32 6.48
C GLU A 796 31.78 0.41 5.44
N ASP A 797 32.58 -0.65 5.28
CA ASP A 797 33.65 -0.71 4.28
C ASP A 797 33.09 -0.61 2.85
N SER A 798 32.01 -1.33 2.55
CA SER A 798 31.34 -1.28 1.24
C SER A 798 30.73 0.09 0.95
N ILE A 799 30.06 0.70 1.93
CA ILE A 799 29.50 2.06 1.78
C ILE A 799 30.62 3.07 1.51
N SER A 800 31.72 3.01 2.27
CA SER A 800 32.86 3.89 2.08
C SER A 800 33.48 3.71 0.70
N PHE A 801 33.64 2.45 0.28
CA PHE A 801 34.18 2.13 -1.05
C PHE A 801 33.29 2.66 -2.17
N MET A 802 32.00 2.37 -2.13
CA MET A 802 31.03 2.79 -3.16
C MET A 802 30.98 4.33 -3.30
N ARG A 803 30.93 5.06 -2.17
CA ARG A 803 30.95 6.54 -2.19
C ARG A 803 32.25 7.07 -2.85
N LYS A 804 33.37 6.51 -2.48
CA LYS A 804 34.67 6.89 -3.07
C LYS A 804 34.68 6.58 -4.56
N PHE A 805 34.19 5.41 -4.95
CA PHE A 805 34.11 4.96 -6.34
C PHE A 805 33.27 5.88 -7.22
N LEU A 806 32.12 6.39 -6.72
CA LEU A 806 31.25 7.31 -7.46
C LEU A 806 31.85 8.72 -7.61
N ASN A 807 32.59 9.20 -6.60
CA ASN A 807 33.02 10.59 -6.53
C ASN A 807 34.45 10.83 -7.10
N GLU A 808 35.29 9.80 -7.20
CA GLU A 808 36.65 9.94 -7.69
C GLU A 808 36.75 9.68 -9.20
N PRO A 809 37.69 10.35 -9.93
CA PRO A 809 37.98 10.00 -11.31
C PRO A 809 38.39 8.54 -11.48
N VAL A 810 37.92 7.88 -12.55
CA VAL A 810 38.19 6.45 -12.82
C VAL A 810 39.70 6.14 -12.83
N ASN A 811 40.51 7.05 -13.32
CA ASN A 811 41.97 6.88 -13.35
C ASN A 811 42.61 6.85 -11.94
N ASN A 812 41.92 7.37 -10.91
CA ASN A 812 42.39 7.31 -9.54
C ASN A 812 42.03 5.99 -8.85
N LEU A 813 41.17 5.16 -9.47
CA LEU A 813 40.86 3.80 -8.99
C LEU A 813 42.11 2.90 -8.94
N LEU A 814 43.18 3.28 -9.64
CA LEU A 814 44.51 2.63 -9.58
C LEU A 814 45.22 2.88 -8.23
N LEU A 815 44.70 3.77 -7.39
CA LEU A 815 45.30 4.14 -6.08
C LEU A 815 44.60 3.46 -4.89
N PHE A 816 43.60 2.63 -5.15
CA PHE A 816 42.94 1.83 -4.13
C PHE A 816 43.77 0.59 -3.78
#